data_a26ee67664279bb754d61d4c29a29fda
#
_entry.id   a26ee67664279bb754d61d4c29a29fda
#
_cell.length_a   1.000
_cell.length_b   1.000
_cell.length_c   1.000
_cell.angle_alpha   90.00
_cell.angle_beta   90.00
_cell.angle_gamma   90.00
#
_symmetry.space_group_name_H-M   'P 1'
#
loop_
_entity.id
_entity.type
_entity.pdbx_description
1 polymer ?
#
loop_
_entity_poly.entity_id
_entity_poly.type
_entity_poly.pdbx_seq_one_letter_code
_entity_poly.pdbx_strand_id
1 'polypeptide(L)'
;MTEERSLVERAKEYDASQIQVLEGLEAVRKRPGMYIGSTSSEGLHHLVWEIVDNSIDEVLAGFATKIHVIIEKDNSITVIDDGRGIPVDIQAKTGRPAVETVFTVLHAGGKFGGGGYKVSGGLHGVGSSVVNALSTQLDVKVYKEGNVYYQEYRRGAVVDDLKIIEQTDRHGTTVHFTPDPEIFTETTEFDFSKLATRIRELAFLNRGMRISIEDKREEEPVINEYHYDGGIKSYVEYLNANKTVIFPEPVYLEGEQQDIAVEVSMQYTDGYHSNIMSFANNIHTYEGGTHESGFKTALTRVINDYARKQKLMKENDDNLTGEDVREGLTAVISIKHPDPQFEGQTKTKLGNSEVRTVTDRLFSEHFMKFLLENPSVGRQIVEKGLLASRARLAAKRAREVTRRKGALEISNLPGKLADCSSNDPEKCELFIVEGDSAGGSAKQGRNREFQAILPIRGKILNVEKASMDKILANEEIRSLFTAMGTGFGEDFDVSKARYHKLVIMTDADVDGAHIRTLLLTLFYRYMRPIVEAGYVYIAQPPLYGVKQGKNITYLQPGKNAEEELKQVVASLPASPKPSVQRYKGLGEMDDHQLWETTMDPSNRMMARVSVDDAIAADQIFEMLMGDRVEPRRAFIEENAHYVKNLDI
;
A
#
# COMPACT_ATOMS: atom_id res chain seq x y z
N MET A 1 11.06 -51.27 4.89
CA MET A 1 10.22 -51.44 3.69
C MET A 1 8.97 -50.62 3.94
N THR A 2 9.00 -49.37 3.65
CA THR A 2 7.86 -48.44 3.66
C THR A 2 7.36 -48.34 2.23
N GLU A 3 6.16 -48.82 2.04
CA GLU A 3 5.45 -49.01 0.77
C GLU A 3 5.39 -47.70 -0.03
N GLU A 4 6.10 -47.61 -1.13
CA GLU A 4 5.72 -46.75 -2.25
C GLU A 4 4.43 -47.36 -2.86
N ARG A 5 3.28 -46.93 -2.38
CA ARG A 5 2.02 -47.16 -3.06
C ARG A 5 2.11 -46.59 -4.47
N SER A 6 1.80 -47.42 -5.48
CA SER A 6 1.89 -46.99 -6.87
C SER A 6 0.97 -45.78 -7.14
N LEU A 7 1.37 -44.87 -8.02
CA LEU A 7 0.55 -43.72 -8.45
C LEU A 7 -0.87 -44.16 -8.90
N VAL A 8 -0.96 -45.38 -9.45
CA VAL A 8 -2.23 -45.98 -9.91
C VAL A 8 -3.14 -46.38 -8.74
N GLU A 9 -2.61 -46.84 -7.61
CA GLU A 9 -3.39 -47.14 -6.40
C GLU A 9 -3.87 -45.87 -5.71
N ARG A 10 -3.04 -44.81 -5.64
CA ARG A 10 -3.45 -43.49 -5.15
C ARG A 10 -4.52 -42.84 -6.05
N ALA A 11 -4.46 -43.04 -7.37
CA ALA A 11 -5.46 -42.54 -8.30
C ALA A 11 -6.80 -43.24 -8.16
N LYS A 12 -6.83 -44.52 -7.72
CA LYS A 12 -8.07 -45.27 -7.44
C LYS A 12 -8.74 -44.88 -6.12
N GLU A 13 -7.98 -44.26 -5.18
CA GLU A 13 -8.52 -43.74 -3.92
C GLU A 13 -9.19 -42.38 -4.09
N TYR A 14 -9.00 -41.68 -5.22
CA TYR A 14 -9.67 -40.41 -5.51
C TYR A 14 -11.03 -40.70 -6.17
N ASP A 15 -12.06 -40.65 -5.36
CA ASP A 15 -13.43 -40.86 -5.78
C ASP A 15 -14.38 -39.72 -5.35
N ALA A 16 -15.64 -39.85 -5.68
CA ALA A 16 -16.67 -38.85 -5.39
C ALA A 16 -16.81 -38.53 -3.89
N SER A 17 -16.42 -39.44 -2.98
CA SER A 17 -16.48 -39.21 -1.53
C SER A 17 -15.47 -38.20 -1.03
N GLN A 18 -14.40 -37.92 -1.81
CA GLN A 18 -13.39 -36.93 -1.49
C GLN A 18 -13.76 -35.52 -1.98
N ILE A 19 -14.82 -35.40 -2.80
CA ILE A 19 -15.34 -34.11 -3.24
C ILE A 19 -16.27 -33.58 -2.15
N GLN A 20 -15.77 -32.56 -1.40
CA GLN A 20 -16.59 -31.88 -0.41
C GLN A 20 -17.36 -30.72 -1.06
N VAL A 21 -18.68 -30.74 -0.89
CA VAL A 21 -19.54 -29.61 -1.25
C VAL A 21 -19.75 -28.78 0.02
N LEU A 22 -19.30 -27.53 -0.02
CA LEU A 22 -19.47 -26.57 1.07
C LEU A 22 -20.68 -25.70 0.76
N GLU A 23 -21.64 -25.62 1.67
CA GLU A 23 -22.84 -24.82 1.51
C GLU A 23 -22.82 -23.57 2.40
N GLY A 24 -23.37 -22.48 1.89
CA GLY A 24 -23.58 -21.24 2.65
C GLY A 24 -22.28 -20.65 3.24
N LEU A 25 -22.36 -20.20 4.49
CA LEU A 25 -21.26 -19.50 5.18
C LEU A 25 -20.13 -20.41 5.67
N GLU A 26 -20.32 -21.73 5.65
CA GLU A 26 -19.24 -22.69 5.95
C GLU A 26 -18.09 -22.59 4.94
N ALA A 27 -18.41 -22.33 3.65
CA ALA A 27 -17.42 -22.10 2.61
C ALA A 27 -16.52 -20.90 2.92
N VAL A 28 -17.09 -19.81 3.46
CA VAL A 28 -16.37 -18.61 3.86
C VAL A 28 -15.38 -18.91 4.99
N ARG A 29 -15.83 -19.61 6.03
CA ARG A 29 -14.98 -19.96 7.17
C ARG A 29 -13.84 -20.91 6.80
N LYS A 30 -14.09 -21.83 5.85
CA LYS A 30 -13.07 -22.79 5.39
C LYS A 30 -12.02 -22.16 4.45
N ARG A 31 -12.40 -21.14 3.68
CA ARG A 31 -11.55 -20.46 2.69
C ARG A 31 -11.72 -18.94 2.75
N PRO A 32 -11.42 -18.30 3.90
CA PRO A 32 -11.64 -16.86 4.09
C PRO A 32 -10.86 -16.02 3.09
N GLY A 33 -9.65 -16.42 2.71
CA GLY A 33 -8.82 -15.72 1.72
C GLY A 33 -9.46 -15.51 0.36
N MET A 34 -10.44 -16.35 -0.04
CA MET A 34 -11.19 -16.14 -1.29
C MET A 34 -12.11 -14.91 -1.24
N TYR A 35 -12.52 -14.47 -0.04
CA TYR A 35 -13.47 -13.39 0.18
C TYR A 35 -12.82 -12.10 0.68
N ILE A 36 -11.79 -12.21 1.53
CA ILE A 36 -11.12 -11.07 2.18
C ILE A 36 -9.63 -10.95 1.81
N GLY A 37 -9.15 -11.74 0.83
CA GLY A 37 -7.78 -11.71 0.33
C GLY A 37 -6.78 -12.46 1.23
N SER A 38 -6.78 -12.23 2.53
CA SER A 38 -5.89 -12.89 3.50
C SER A 38 -6.56 -13.03 4.87
N THR A 39 -5.94 -13.74 5.81
CA THR A 39 -6.31 -13.76 7.24
C THR A 39 -5.31 -13.01 8.12
N SER A 40 -4.43 -12.23 7.51
CA SER A 40 -3.50 -11.31 8.17
C SER A 40 -4.20 -10.04 8.64
N SER A 41 -3.43 -9.07 9.13
CA SER A 41 -3.94 -7.73 9.48
C SER A 41 -4.75 -7.07 8.34
N GLU A 42 -4.38 -7.29 7.07
CA GLU A 42 -5.11 -6.72 5.92
C GLU A 42 -6.51 -7.27 5.81
N GLY A 43 -6.68 -8.60 5.85
CA GLY A 43 -7.99 -9.23 5.81
C GLY A 43 -8.84 -8.91 7.03
N LEU A 44 -8.23 -8.71 8.20
CA LEU A 44 -8.93 -8.24 9.40
C LEU A 44 -9.58 -6.86 9.16
N HIS A 45 -8.80 -5.90 8.64
CA HIS A 45 -9.32 -4.56 8.34
C HIS A 45 -10.33 -4.57 7.20
N HIS A 46 -10.25 -5.54 6.29
CA HIS A 46 -11.23 -5.70 5.20
C HIS A 46 -12.66 -5.93 5.72
N LEU A 47 -12.83 -6.58 6.88
CA LEU A 47 -14.15 -6.71 7.51
C LEU A 47 -14.79 -5.36 7.82
N VAL A 48 -14.00 -4.38 8.27
CA VAL A 48 -14.48 -3.02 8.54
C VAL A 48 -14.91 -2.34 7.24
N TRP A 49 -14.12 -2.51 6.17
CA TRP A 49 -14.42 -1.90 4.86
C TRP A 49 -15.72 -2.42 4.28
N GLU A 50 -16.01 -3.71 4.39
CA GLU A 50 -17.25 -4.28 3.86
C GLU A 50 -18.50 -3.69 4.56
N ILE A 51 -18.43 -3.37 5.85
CA ILE A 51 -19.55 -2.73 6.56
C ILE A 51 -19.60 -1.23 6.25
N VAL A 52 -18.47 -0.53 6.26
CA VAL A 52 -18.39 0.91 5.94
C VAL A 52 -18.85 1.16 4.51
N ASP A 53 -18.45 0.34 3.53
CA ASP A 53 -18.84 0.47 2.13
C ASP A 53 -20.36 0.34 1.96
N ASN A 54 -21.05 -0.46 2.78
CA ASN A 54 -22.52 -0.50 2.77
C ASN A 54 -23.15 0.83 3.23
N SER A 55 -22.56 1.48 4.24
CA SER A 55 -22.98 2.80 4.69
C SER A 55 -22.66 3.89 3.64
N ILE A 56 -21.52 3.78 2.96
CA ILE A 56 -21.14 4.66 1.84
C ILE A 56 -22.12 4.49 0.65
N ASP A 57 -22.62 3.30 0.39
CA ASP A 57 -23.64 3.09 -0.66
C ASP A 57 -24.95 3.83 -0.34
N GLU A 58 -25.33 3.97 0.94
CA GLU A 58 -26.44 4.85 1.35
C GLU A 58 -26.14 6.33 1.11
N VAL A 59 -24.87 6.76 1.28
CA VAL A 59 -24.43 8.12 0.93
C VAL A 59 -24.50 8.35 -0.58
N LEU A 60 -23.98 7.40 -1.39
CA LEU A 60 -24.04 7.47 -2.85
C LEU A 60 -25.48 7.49 -3.39
N ALA A 61 -26.38 6.80 -2.69
CA ALA A 61 -27.81 6.82 -2.99
C ALA A 61 -28.53 8.11 -2.50
N GLY A 62 -27.84 8.99 -1.76
CA GLY A 62 -28.36 10.26 -1.28
C GLY A 62 -29.21 10.16 -0.02
N PHE A 63 -29.15 9.05 0.72
CA PHE A 63 -29.99 8.81 1.91
C PHE A 63 -29.22 8.93 3.23
N ALA A 64 -27.90 8.76 3.22
CA ALA A 64 -27.07 8.98 4.40
C ALA A 64 -26.19 10.22 4.25
N THR A 65 -25.91 10.87 5.38
CA THR A 65 -25.04 12.05 5.47
C THR A 65 -23.97 11.90 6.53
N LYS A 66 -24.12 10.93 7.44
CA LYS A 66 -23.22 10.71 8.57
C LYS A 66 -22.89 9.23 8.72
N ILE A 67 -21.62 8.94 8.94
CA ILE A 67 -21.13 7.62 9.31
C ILE A 67 -20.22 7.77 10.52
N HIS A 68 -20.34 6.86 11.49
CA HIS A 68 -19.49 6.82 12.67
C HIS A 68 -18.94 5.41 12.87
N VAL A 69 -17.63 5.27 12.92
CA VAL A 69 -16.92 4.02 13.13
C VAL A 69 -16.27 4.05 14.51
N ILE A 70 -16.42 2.99 15.28
CA ILE A 70 -15.91 2.92 16.65
C ILE A 70 -15.10 1.65 16.82
N ILE A 71 -13.87 1.77 17.32
CA ILE A 71 -13.11 0.66 17.90
C ILE A 71 -13.48 0.64 19.39
N GLU A 72 -14.19 -0.37 19.81
CA GLU A 72 -14.65 -0.51 21.17
C GLU A 72 -13.52 -0.94 22.12
N LYS A 73 -13.75 -0.87 23.44
CA LYS A 73 -12.76 -1.22 24.47
C LYS A 73 -12.26 -2.67 24.40
N ASP A 74 -13.11 -3.57 23.95
CA ASP A 74 -12.82 -5.00 23.75
C ASP A 74 -12.24 -5.29 22.36
N ASN A 75 -11.88 -4.24 21.61
CA ASN A 75 -11.37 -4.31 20.23
C ASN A 75 -12.39 -4.88 19.23
N SER A 76 -13.69 -4.81 19.50
CA SER A 76 -14.75 -5.00 18.52
C SER A 76 -14.99 -3.71 17.72
N ILE A 77 -15.72 -3.79 16.62
CA ILE A 77 -16.04 -2.65 15.76
C ILE A 77 -17.54 -2.38 15.77
N THR A 78 -17.89 -1.11 15.89
CA THR A 78 -19.25 -0.61 15.68
C THR A 78 -19.24 0.38 14.51
N VAL A 79 -20.13 0.17 13.52
CA VAL A 79 -20.36 1.09 12.41
C VAL A 79 -21.80 1.58 12.47
N ILE A 80 -22.00 2.89 12.44
CA ILE A 80 -23.31 3.55 12.56
C ILE A 80 -23.50 4.45 11.33
N ASP A 81 -24.63 4.35 10.66
CA ASP A 81 -25.05 5.28 9.61
C ASP A 81 -26.45 5.86 9.88
N ASP A 82 -26.76 6.98 9.22
CA ASP A 82 -28.05 7.63 9.19
C ASP A 82 -28.80 7.38 7.85
N GLY A 83 -28.57 6.21 7.21
CA GLY A 83 -29.23 5.82 5.97
C GLY A 83 -30.69 5.40 6.16
N ARG A 84 -31.27 4.72 5.14
CA ARG A 84 -32.67 4.25 5.16
C ARG A 84 -32.93 3.11 6.14
N GLY A 85 -31.89 2.47 6.65
CA GLY A 85 -31.97 1.20 7.36
C GLY A 85 -32.23 0.02 6.44
N ILE A 86 -31.58 -1.11 6.71
CA ILE A 86 -31.76 -2.36 5.96
C ILE A 86 -33.27 -2.76 6.01
N PRO A 87 -33.88 -3.26 4.91
CA PRO A 87 -35.25 -3.74 4.93
C PRO A 87 -35.46 -4.84 5.99
N VAL A 88 -36.57 -4.77 6.72
CA VAL A 88 -36.93 -5.71 7.79
C VAL A 88 -38.08 -6.63 7.40
N ASP A 89 -38.72 -6.35 6.25
CA ASP A 89 -39.81 -7.15 5.69
C ASP A 89 -39.36 -8.56 5.32
N ILE A 90 -40.30 -9.50 5.20
CA ILE A 90 -40.03 -10.86 4.78
C ILE A 90 -39.64 -10.90 3.31
N GLN A 91 -38.46 -11.42 3.03
CA GLN A 91 -37.98 -11.65 1.66
C GLN A 91 -38.67 -12.88 1.07
N ALA A 92 -39.37 -12.72 -0.07
CA ALA A 92 -40.28 -13.69 -0.60
C ALA A 92 -39.63 -15.06 -0.98
N LYS A 93 -38.37 -15.08 -1.38
CA LYS A 93 -37.66 -16.32 -1.78
C LYS A 93 -37.16 -17.11 -0.57
N THR A 94 -36.67 -16.41 0.47
CA THR A 94 -36.10 -17.07 1.65
C THR A 94 -37.11 -17.32 2.75
N GLY A 95 -38.25 -16.62 2.74
CA GLY A 95 -39.22 -16.64 3.81
C GLY A 95 -38.73 -16.05 5.15
N ARG A 96 -37.60 -15.36 5.14
CA ARG A 96 -36.93 -14.76 6.29
C ARG A 96 -36.91 -13.23 6.18
N PRO A 97 -36.71 -12.50 7.28
CA PRO A 97 -36.49 -11.06 7.22
C PRO A 97 -35.34 -10.71 6.24
N ALA A 98 -35.47 -9.61 5.50
CA ALA A 98 -34.47 -9.22 4.53
C ALA A 98 -33.11 -8.96 5.20
N VAL A 99 -33.09 -8.36 6.40
CA VAL A 99 -31.86 -8.16 7.20
C VAL A 99 -31.18 -9.50 7.51
N GLU A 100 -31.92 -10.51 7.96
CA GLU A 100 -31.38 -11.85 8.18
C GLU A 100 -30.81 -12.46 6.90
N THR A 101 -31.53 -12.31 5.78
CA THR A 101 -31.09 -12.81 4.49
C THR A 101 -29.76 -12.18 4.06
N VAL A 102 -29.57 -10.86 4.26
CA VAL A 102 -28.33 -10.13 3.92
C VAL A 102 -27.14 -10.63 4.74
N PHE A 103 -27.34 -11.00 6.00
CA PHE A 103 -26.24 -11.44 6.86
C PHE A 103 -25.99 -12.96 6.84
N THR A 104 -26.92 -13.77 6.31
CA THR A 104 -26.80 -15.25 6.36
C THR A 104 -26.71 -15.93 5.00
N VAL A 105 -27.04 -15.25 3.91
CA VAL A 105 -27.07 -15.82 2.57
C VAL A 105 -26.04 -15.15 1.68
N LEU A 106 -25.13 -15.93 1.07
CA LEU A 106 -24.20 -15.43 0.07
C LEU A 106 -24.97 -15.00 -1.19
N HIS A 107 -24.48 -13.96 -1.85
CA HIS A 107 -25.09 -13.39 -3.05
C HIS A 107 -26.53 -12.91 -2.84
N ALA A 108 -26.81 -12.37 -1.65
CA ALA A 108 -28.06 -11.73 -1.32
C ALA A 108 -27.84 -10.21 -1.10
N GLY A 109 -28.66 -9.38 -1.72
CA GLY A 109 -28.57 -7.93 -1.56
C GLY A 109 -29.47 -7.17 -2.51
N GLY A 110 -29.75 -5.90 -2.16
CA GLY A 110 -30.59 -4.97 -2.95
C GLY A 110 -29.89 -4.31 -4.13
N LYS A 111 -28.63 -4.69 -4.42
CA LYS A 111 -27.74 -4.02 -5.39
C LYS A 111 -27.63 -4.76 -6.74
N PHE A 112 -28.36 -5.89 -6.91
CA PHE A 112 -28.40 -6.69 -8.14
C PHE A 112 -29.46 -6.21 -9.16
N GLY A 113 -29.40 -4.93 -9.60
CA GLY A 113 -30.23 -4.45 -10.71
C GLY A 113 -31.70 -4.10 -10.38
N GLY A 114 -32.01 -3.86 -9.13
CA GLY A 114 -33.36 -3.44 -8.73
C GLY A 114 -33.38 -2.03 -8.17
N GLY A 115 -33.74 -1.03 -8.88
CA GLY A 115 -34.21 0.32 -8.51
C GLY A 115 -33.75 1.04 -7.21
N GLY A 116 -33.05 0.38 -6.30
CA GLY A 116 -32.66 0.91 -5.00
C GLY A 116 -31.34 1.69 -4.97
N TYR A 117 -30.42 1.35 -5.87
CA TYR A 117 -29.09 1.97 -5.99
C TYR A 117 -28.73 2.13 -7.46
N LYS A 118 -28.50 3.38 -7.92
CA LYS A 118 -28.00 3.68 -9.27
C LYS A 118 -26.49 3.38 -9.37
N VAL A 119 -25.78 3.61 -8.28
CA VAL A 119 -24.33 3.39 -8.15
C VAL A 119 -24.07 2.74 -6.79
N SER A 120 -23.24 1.72 -6.73
CA SER A 120 -22.82 1.11 -5.47
C SER A 120 -21.42 0.53 -5.57
N GLY A 121 -20.70 0.44 -4.45
CA GLY A 121 -19.42 -0.26 -4.31
C GLY A 121 -19.60 -1.76 -4.00
N GLY A 122 -20.69 -2.10 -3.31
CA GLY A 122 -21.04 -3.46 -2.93
C GLY A 122 -21.73 -4.24 -4.05
N LEU A 123 -20.96 -4.89 -4.95
CA LEU A 123 -21.48 -5.53 -6.16
C LEU A 123 -21.81 -7.01 -6.01
N HIS A 124 -21.14 -7.71 -5.11
CA HIS A 124 -21.20 -9.17 -5.04
C HIS A 124 -22.25 -9.72 -4.07
N GLY A 125 -22.83 -8.86 -3.21
CA GLY A 125 -23.82 -9.26 -2.21
C GLY A 125 -23.29 -10.28 -1.20
N VAL A 126 -22.01 -10.19 -0.84
CA VAL A 126 -21.35 -11.12 0.08
C VAL A 126 -20.74 -10.45 1.31
N GLY A 127 -20.45 -9.15 1.28
CA GLY A 127 -19.70 -8.45 2.34
C GLY A 127 -20.26 -8.67 3.73
N SER A 128 -21.53 -8.33 3.96
CA SER A 128 -22.18 -8.48 5.27
C SER A 128 -22.19 -9.91 5.78
N SER A 129 -22.48 -10.88 4.90
CA SER A 129 -22.52 -12.31 5.26
C SER A 129 -21.12 -12.87 5.51
N VAL A 130 -20.08 -12.36 4.82
CA VAL A 130 -18.68 -12.70 5.07
C VAL A 130 -18.23 -12.18 6.43
N VAL A 131 -18.54 -10.92 6.77
CA VAL A 131 -18.23 -10.36 8.10
C VAL A 131 -18.89 -11.18 9.20
N ASN A 132 -20.17 -11.53 9.05
CA ASN A 132 -20.88 -12.40 9.99
C ASN A 132 -20.19 -13.77 10.14
N ALA A 133 -19.85 -14.43 9.02
CA ALA A 133 -19.20 -15.74 9.04
C ALA A 133 -17.83 -15.73 9.74
N LEU A 134 -17.08 -14.62 9.65
CA LEU A 134 -15.73 -14.46 10.18
C LEU A 134 -15.68 -13.75 11.53
N SER A 135 -16.84 -13.56 12.18
CA SER A 135 -16.97 -12.95 13.51
C SER A 135 -17.46 -13.97 14.53
N THR A 136 -16.96 -13.88 15.76
CA THR A 136 -17.50 -14.67 16.90
C THR A 136 -18.91 -14.23 17.24
N GLN A 137 -19.16 -12.93 17.17
CA GLN A 137 -20.45 -12.30 17.39
C GLN A 137 -20.65 -11.14 16.40
N LEU A 138 -21.86 -10.99 15.91
CA LEU A 138 -22.28 -9.84 15.13
C LEU A 138 -23.71 -9.46 15.55
N ASP A 139 -23.92 -8.16 15.81
CA ASP A 139 -25.20 -7.57 16.19
C ASP A 139 -25.62 -6.52 15.16
N VAL A 140 -26.87 -6.53 14.79
CA VAL A 140 -27.46 -5.53 13.90
C VAL A 140 -28.63 -4.83 14.57
N LYS A 141 -28.61 -3.50 14.56
CA LYS A 141 -29.76 -2.65 14.90
C LYS A 141 -30.20 -1.88 13.67
N VAL A 142 -31.44 -2.02 13.30
CA VAL A 142 -32.03 -1.27 12.19
C VAL A 142 -33.05 -0.30 12.75
N TYR A 143 -32.85 0.99 12.49
CA TYR A 143 -33.73 2.08 12.89
C TYR A 143 -34.66 2.41 11.72
N LYS A 144 -35.89 1.94 11.78
CA LYS A 144 -36.84 2.05 10.68
C LYS A 144 -38.27 2.03 11.14
N GLU A 145 -39.13 2.82 10.48
CA GLU A 145 -40.59 2.82 10.72
C GLU A 145 -40.98 3.02 12.18
N GLY A 146 -40.27 3.91 12.89
CA GLY A 146 -40.54 4.24 14.29
C GLY A 146 -40.03 3.19 15.30
N ASN A 147 -39.31 2.17 14.88
CA ASN A 147 -38.85 1.07 15.73
C ASN A 147 -37.36 0.84 15.59
N VAL A 148 -36.75 0.24 16.62
CA VAL A 148 -35.42 -0.35 16.58
C VAL A 148 -35.55 -1.86 16.50
N TYR A 149 -35.19 -2.41 15.36
CA TYR A 149 -35.13 -3.84 15.14
C TYR A 149 -33.73 -4.34 15.52
N TYR A 150 -33.64 -5.51 16.17
CA TYR A 150 -32.39 -6.10 16.64
C TYR A 150 -32.32 -7.58 16.29
N GLN A 151 -31.16 -8.02 15.82
CA GLN A 151 -30.85 -9.42 15.59
C GLN A 151 -29.37 -9.70 15.90
N GLU A 152 -29.12 -10.84 16.55
CA GLU A 152 -27.77 -11.32 16.91
C GLU A 152 -27.40 -12.55 16.08
N TYR A 153 -26.12 -12.62 15.74
CA TYR A 153 -25.51 -13.74 15.01
C TYR A 153 -24.22 -14.17 15.69
N ARG A 154 -23.90 -15.47 15.56
CA ARG A 154 -22.63 -16.04 16.03
C ARG A 154 -22.04 -16.94 14.96
N ARG A 155 -20.83 -16.62 14.50
CA ARG A 155 -20.11 -17.38 13.48
C ARG A 155 -20.96 -17.70 12.25
N GLY A 156 -21.74 -16.73 11.80
CA GLY A 156 -22.65 -16.88 10.65
C GLY A 156 -24.05 -17.40 10.99
N ALA A 157 -24.27 -17.97 12.16
CA ALA A 157 -25.57 -18.51 12.54
C ALA A 157 -26.43 -17.48 13.27
N VAL A 158 -27.73 -17.49 13.01
CA VAL A 158 -28.72 -16.70 13.73
C VAL A 158 -28.86 -17.21 15.16
N VAL A 159 -28.84 -16.31 16.15
CA VAL A 159 -29.05 -16.65 17.56
C VAL A 159 -30.53 -16.58 17.92
N ASP A 160 -31.17 -15.46 17.59
CA ASP A 160 -32.58 -15.19 17.90
C ASP A 160 -33.30 -14.62 16.67
N ASP A 161 -34.63 -14.75 16.63
CA ASP A 161 -35.46 -14.10 15.62
C ASP A 161 -35.34 -12.56 15.72
N LEU A 162 -35.55 -11.88 14.58
CA LEU A 162 -35.60 -10.43 14.52
C LEU A 162 -36.68 -9.88 15.49
N LYS A 163 -36.28 -9.00 16.41
CA LYS A 163 -37.18 -8.46 17.45
C LYS A 163 -37.12 -6.95 17.48
N ILE A 164 -38.26 -6.31 17.82
CA ILE A 164 -38.31 -4.90 18.14
C ILE A 164 -37.92 -4.75 19.62
N ILE A 165 -36.91 -3.89 19.87
CA ILE A 165 -36.38 -3.67 21.22
C ILE A 165 -36.78 -2.31 21.79
N GLU A 166 -37.01 -1.31 20.92
CA GLU A 166 -37.27 0.08 21.31
C GLU A 166 -38.05 0.81 20.21
N GLN A 167 -38.71 1.93 20.57
CA GLN A 167 -39.25 2.89 19.61
C GLN A 167 -38.29 4.06 19.41
N THR A 168 -38.21 4.62 18.20
CA THR A 168 -37.25 5.66 17.85
C THR A 168 -37.74 6.54 16.71
N ASP A 169 -37.33 7.81 16.72
CA ASP A 169 -37.48 8.71 15.58
C ASP A 169 -36.24 8.69 14.65
N ARG A 170 -35.21 7.92 15.00
CA ARG A 170 -34.00 7.78 14.20
C ARG A 170 -34.23 6.83 13.02
N HIS A 171 -33.41 6.99 11.97
CA HIS A 171 -33.28 6.05 10.86
C HIS A 171 -31.81 5.66 10.67
N GLY A 172 -31.55 4.55 9.97
CA GLY A 172 -30.21 4.09 9.69
C GLY A 172 -29.94 2.66 10.16
N THR A 173 -28.66 2.29 10.15
CA THR A 173 -28.21 0.97 10.58
C THR A 173 -27.04 1.11 11.55
N THR A 174 -26.98 0.22 12.53
CA THR A 174 -25.81 0.00 13.37
C THR A 174 -25.42 -1.46 13.25
N VAL A 175 -24.16 -1.72 12.89
CA VAL A 175 -23.57 -3.06 12.86
C VAL A 175 -22.43 -3.09 13.84
N HIS A 176 -22.46 -4.04 14.76
CA HIS A 176 -21.39 -4.31 15.70
C HIS A 176 -20.87 -5.72 15.47
N PHE A 177 -19.52 -5.93 15.44
CA PHE A 177 -18.95 -7.25 15.27
C PHE A 177 -17.61 -7.42 15.98
N THR A 178 -17.36 -8.66 16.41
CA THR A 178 -16.09 -9.10 17.03
C THR A 178 -15.44 -10.12 16.13
N PRO A 179 -14.22 -9.89 15.61
CA PRO A 179 -13.53 -10.82 14.73
C PRO A 179 -13.24 -12.16 15.42
N ASP A 180 -13.25 -13.26 14.64
CA ASP A 180 -13.04 -14.60 15.19
C ASP A 180 -11.54 -14.94 15.26
N PRO A 181 -10.94 -15.13 16.47
CA PRO A 181 -9.53 -15.46 16.64
C PRO A 181 -9.17 -16.86 16.10
N GLU A 182 -10.14 -17.74 15.84
CA GLU A 182 -9.89 -19.00 15.14
C GLU A 182 -9.56 -18.80 13.66
N ILE A 183 -9.99 -17.68 13.08
CA ILE A 183 -9.72 -17.29 11.69
C ILE A 183 -8.50 -16.37 11.60
N PHE A 184 -8.48 -15.33 12.45
CA PHE A 184 -7.42 -14.32 12.49
C PHE A 184 -6.39 -14.69 13.56
N THR A 185 -5.55 -15.67 13.25
CA THR A 185 -4.60 -16.26 14.21
C THR A 185 -3.35 -15.40 14.43
N GLU A 186 -3.03 -14.47 13.52
CA GLU A 186 -1.87 -13.58 13.67
C GLU A 186 -2.20 -12.39 14.57
N THR A 187 -3.35 -11.77 14.37
CA THR A 187 -3.83 -10.63 15.16
C THR A 187 -5.33 -10.45 14.99
N THR A 188 -5.99 -10.02 16.06
CA THR A 188 -7.37 -9.50 16.04
C THR A 188 -7.41 -8.01 16.37
N GLU A 189 -6.25 -7.36 16.56
CA GLU A 189 -6.17 -5.94 16.90
C GLU A 189 -6.29 -5.07 15.66
N PHE A 190 -7.21 -4.10 15.74
CA PHE A 190 -7.39 -3.10 14.69
C PHE A 190 -6.38 -1.95 14.82
N ASP A 191 -5.80 -1.53 13.70
CA ASP A 191 -4.94 -0.37 13.60
C ASP A 191 -5.77 0.89 13.34
N PHE A 192 -5.83 1.80 14.33
CA PHE A 192 -6.55 3.05 14.24
C PHE A 192 -6.06 3.92 13.09
N SER A 193 -4.73 4.02 12.88
CA SER A 193 -4.15 4.88 11.85
C SER A 193 -4.54 4.40 10.45
N LYS A 194 -4.53 3.08 10.23
CA LYS A 194 -4.94 2.45 8.97
C LYS A 194 -6.43 2.70 8.69
N LEU A 195 -7.28 2.53 9.70
CA LEU A 195 -8.71 2.82 9.57
C LEU A 195 -8.95 4.31 9.33
N ALA A 196 -8.32 5.19 10.10
CA ALA A 196 -8.47 6.63 9.99
C ALA A 196 -8.06 7.17 8.61
N THR A 197 -6.98 6.63 8.03
CA THR A 197 -6.53 7.01 6.68
C THR A 197 -7.59 6.70 5.63
N ARG A 198 -8.12 5.48 5.62
CA ARG A 198 -9.16 5.09 4.65
C ARG A 198 -10.47 5.85 4.85
N ILE A 199 -10.87 6.10 6.10
CA ILE A 199 -12.06 6.88 6.44
C ILE A 199 -11.92 8.32 5.96
N ARG A 200 -10.74 8.93 6.10
CA ARG A 200 -10.44 10.26 5.55
C ARG A 200 -10.54 10.29 4.02
N GLU A 201 -10.01 9.28 3.36
CA GLU A 201 -10.10 9.12 1.91
C GLU A 201 -11.57 9.09 1.44
N LEU A 202 -12.41 8.29 2.11
CA LEU A 202 -13.85 8.24 1.82
C LEU A 202 -14.54 9.58 2.02
N ALA A 203 -14.12 10.38 3.01
CA ALA A 203 -14.65 11.73 3.21
C ALA A 203 -14.31 12.68 2.04
N PHE A 204 -13.11 12.58 1.46
CA PHE A 204 -12.74 13.35 0.27
C PHE A 204 -13.52 12.92 -0.98
N LEU A 205 -13.80 11.62 -1.13
CA LEU A 205 -14.50 11.08 -2.30
C LEU A 205 -16.01 11.37 -2.27
N ASN A 206 -16.57 11.67 -1.09
CA ASN A 206 -18.01 11.92 -0.89
C ASN A 206 -18.23 13.32 -0.35
N ARG A 207 -18.24 14.29 -1.25
CA ARG A 207 -18.41 15.71 -0.95
C ARG A 207 -19.59 15.96 -0.02
N GLY A 208 -19.35 16.67 1.09
CA GLY A 208 -20.38 17.08 2.06
C GLY A 208 -20.79 16.00 3.07
N MET A 209 -20.28 14.77 2.95
CA MET A 209 -20.47 13.71 3.95
C MET A 209 -19.64 14.00 5.21
N ARG A 210 -20.18 13.64 6.37
CA ARG A 210 -19.44 13.62 7.64
C ARG A 210 -19.15 12.18 8.03
N ILE A 211 -17.90 11.86 8.24
CA ILE A 211 -17.50 10.54 8.71
C ILE A 211 -16.50 10.70 9.85
N SER A 212 -16.66 9.90 10.90
CA SER A 212 -15.79 9.93 12.06
C SER A 212 -15.35 8.54 12.46
N ILE A 213 -14.17 8.47 13.08
CA ILE A 213 -13.65 7.27 13.72
C ILE A 213 -13.27 7.60 15.15
N GLU A 214 -13.68 6.73 16.08
CA GLU A 214 -13.42 6.82 17.51
C GLU A 214 -12.68 5.55 17.98
N ASP A 215 -11.57 5.72 18.72
CA ASP A 215 -10.88 4.64 19.41
C ASP A 215 -11.11 4.75 20.91
N LYS A 216 -11.83 3.79 21.48
CA LYS A 216 -12.19 3.74 22.89
C LYS A 216 -11.32 2.81 23.73
N ARG A 217 -10.26 2.25 23.17
CA ARG A 217 -9.40 1.27 23.87
C ARG A 217 -8.63 1.90 25.02
N GLU A 218 -8.24 3.16 24.88
CA GLU A 218 -7.57 3.91 25.94
C GLU A 218 -8.59 4.61 26.87
N GLU A 219 -8.11 5.11 28.03
CA GLU A 219 -8.97 5.81 28.99
C GLU A 219 -9.58 7.09 28.41
N GLU A 220 -8.79 7.84 27.62
CA GLU A 220 -9.26 8.99 26.86
C GLU A 220 -9.46 8.58 25.40
N PRO A 221 -10.70 8.54 24.89
CA PRO A 221 -10.97 8.17 23.51
C PRO A 221 -10.35 9.15 22.51
N VAL A 222 -9.78 8.63 21.45
CA VAL A 222 -9.26 9.40 20.32
C VAL A 222 -10.36 9.48 19.25
N ILE A 223 -10.76 10.69 18.86
CA ILE A 223 -11.81 10.90 17.85
C ILE A 223 -11.25 11.74 16.71
N ASN A 224 -11.35 11.22 15.48
CA ASN A 224 -11.08 11.96 14.26
C ASN A 224 -12.37 12.15 13.46
N GLU A 225 -12.70 13.39 13.15
CA GLU A 225 -13.84 13.75 12.30
C GLU A 225 -13.35 14.31 10.97
N TYR A 226 -13.98 13.87 9.88
CA TYR A 226 -13.63 14.28 8.53
C TYR A 226 -14.87 14.78 7.79
N HIS A 227 -14.73 15.96 7.18
CA HIS A 227 -15.76 16.60 6.37
C HIS A 227 -15.09 17.55 5.36
N TYR A 228 -15.28 17.31 4.08
CA TYR A 228 -14.63 18.07 3.02
C TYR A 228 -15.64 18.53 1.96
N ASP A 229 -15.99 19.81 1.97
CA ASP A 229 -16.91 20.40 0.99
C ASP A 229 -16.31 20.53 -0.41
N GLY A 230 -14.99 20.57 -0.51
CA GLY A 230 -14.27 20.62 -1.79
C GLY A 230 -14.10 19.26 -2.47
N GLY A 231 -14.47 18.15 -1.80
CA GLY A 231 -14.37 16.80 -2.37
C GLY A 231 -12.96 16.44 -2.82
N ILE A 232 -12.80 15.88 -4.04
CA ILE A 232 -11.49 15.47 -4.56
C ILE A 232 -10.55 16.66 -4.87
N LYS A 233 -11.05 17.90 -4.98
CA LYS A 233 -10.20 19.09 -5.05
C LYS A 233 -9.44 19.27 -3.75
N SER A 234 -10.13 19.20 -2.61
CA SER A 234 -9.50 19.23 -1.29
C SER A 234 -8.58 18.03 -1.04
N TYR A 235 -8.86 16.90 -1.68
CA TYR A 235 -7.97 15.75 -1.61
C TYR A 235 -6.60 16.03 -2.26
N VAL A 236 -6.59 16.62 -3.46
CA VAL A 236 -5.34 17.02 -4.14
C VAL A 236 -4.59 18.07 -3.32
N GLU A 237 -5.30 19.05 -2.73
CA GLU A 237 -4.71 20.04 -1.81
C GLU A 237 -4.05 19.38 -0.61
N TYR A 238 -4.72 18.40 0.01
CA TYR A 238 -4.18 17.61 1.12
C TYR A 238 -2.94 16.81 0.71
N LEU A 239 -2.95 16.11 -0.44
CA LEU A 239 -1.82 15.36 -0.96
C LEU A 239 -0.60 16.23 -1.29
N ASN A 240 -0.83 17.51 -1.59
CA ASN A 240 0.21 18.47 -1.91
C ASN A 240 0.54 19.44 -0.76
N ALA A 241 -0.05 19.28 0.44
CA ALA A 241 0.13 20.19 1.56
C ALA A 241 1.62 20.44 1.92
N ASN A 242 2.46 19.42 1.76
CA ASN A 242 3.89 19.46 2.05
C ASN A 242 4.76 19.68 0.81
N LYS A 243 4.17 19.90 -0.39
CA LYS A 243 4.88 20.06 -1.66
C LYS A 243 4.83 21.51 -2.13
N THR A 244 5.78 21.89 -2.97
CA THR A 244 5.77 23.20 -3.64
C THR A 244 4.94 23.08 -4.93
N VAL A 245 3.77 23.68 -4.93
CA VAL A 245 2.86 23.65 -6.09
C VAL A 245 3.26 24.71 -7.12
N ILE A 246 3.11 24.40 -8.41
CA ILE A 246 3.44 25.30 -9.52
C ILE A 246 2.36 26.39 -9.69
N PHE A 247 1.11 26.05 -9.40
CA PHE A 247 -0.02 26.98 -9.39
C PHE A 247 -0.92 26.70 -8.17
N PRO A 248 -1.57 27.74 -7.60
CA PRO A 248 -2.15 27.66 -6.26
C PRO A 248 -3.39 26.78 -6.16
N GLU A 249 -4.25 26.77 -7.18
CA GLU A 249 -5.51 26.02 -7.15
C GLU A 249 -5.46 24.78 -8.02
N PRO A 250 -5.84 23.58 -7.48
CA PRO A 250 -5.97 22.39 -8.31
C PRO A 250 -6.97 22.58 -9.46
N VAL A 251 -6.64 22.02 -10.61
CA VAL A 251 -7.58 21.86 -11.71
C VAL A 251 -8.67 20.88 -11.27
N TYR A 252 -9.95 21.24 -11.47
CA TYR A 252 -11.08 20.37 -11.19
C TYR A 252 -11.97 20.28 -12.43
N LEU A 253 -12.31 19.07 -12.82
CA LEU A 253 -13.12 18.75 -13.98
C LEU A 253 -14.15 17.70 -13.59
N GLU A 254 -15.39 17.88 -14.04
CA GLU A 254 -16.46 16.89 -13.84
C GLU A 254 -17.32 16.79 -15.11
N GLY A 255 -17.89 15.62 -15.34
CA GLY A 255 -18.82 15.38 -16.42
C GLY A 255 -19.48 14.01 -16.32
N GLU A 256 -20.62 13.86 -17.01
CA GLU A 256 -21.36 12.60 -17.08
C GLU A 256 -21.66 12.25 -18.53
N GLN A 257 -21.45 11.00 -18.92
CA GLN A 257 -21.80 10.47 -20.23
C GLN A 257 -22.13 8.98 -20.11
N GLN A 258 -23.24 8.54 -20.72
CA GLN A 258 -23.68 7.13 -20.70
C GLN A 258 -23.86 6.58 -19.28
N ASP A 259 -24.44 7.38 -18.39
CA ASP A 259 -24.59 7.08 -16.95
C ASP A 259 -23.26 6.86 -16.19
N ILE A 260 -22.13 7.20 -16.80
CA ILE A 260 -20.81 7.19 -16.17
C ILE A 260 -20.45 8.63 -15.80
N ALA A 261 -20.37 8.92 -14.50
CA ALA A 261 -19.85 10.18 -14.02
C ALA A 261 -18.34 10.08 -13.82
N VAL A 262 -17.63 11.11 -14.26
CA VAL A 262 -16.16 11.22 -14.16
C VAL A 262 -15.82 12.52 -13.47
N GLU A 263 -15.08 12.44 -12.39
CA GLU A 263 -14.47 13.58 -11.70
C GLU A 263 -12.95 13.43 -11.72
N VAL A 264 -12.25 14.51 -12.06
CA VAL A 264 -10.78 14.56 -12.03
C VAL A 264 -10.35 15.84 -11.34
N SER A 265 -9.49 15.71 -10.34
CA SER A 265 -8.76 16.85 -9.78
C SER A 265 -7.27 16.61 -9.92
N MET A 266 -6.51 17.65 -10.29
CA MET A 266 -5.06 17.51 -10.47
C MET A 266 -4.32 18.83 -10.25
N GLN A 267 -3.05 18.70 -9.84
CA GLN A 267 -2.15 19.84 -9.62
C GLN A 267 -0.71 19.41 -9.89
N TYR A 268 0.11 20.32 -10.40
CA TYR A 268 1.53 20.08 -10.58
C TYR A 268 2.35 20.68 -9.47
N THR A 269 3.41 19.95 -9.10
CA THR A 269 4.44 20.38 -8.16
C THR A 269 5.78 20.56 -8.88
N ASP A 270 6.74 21.17 -8.22
CA ASP A 270 8.12 21.27 -8.72
C ASP A 270 8.89 19.94 -8.62
N GLY A 271 8.35 18.94 -7.90
CA GLY A 271 8.91 17.59 -7.76
C GLY A 271 9.01 16.79 -9.07
N TYR A 272 9.60 15.62 -8.97
CA TYR A 272 9.87 14.75 -10.13
C TYR A 272 8.94 13.54 -10.22
N HIS A 273 8.25 13.22 -9.14
CA HIS A 273 7.38 12.04 -9.05
C HIS A 273 5.93 12.37 -9.37
N SER A 274 5.24 11.42 -10.01
CA SER A 274 3.79 11.52 -10.18
C SER A 274 3.08 10.69 -9.12
N ASN A 275 1.99 11.23 -8.58
CA ASN A 275 1.08 10.55 -7.67
C ASN A 275 -0.32 10.58 -8.29
N ILE A 276 -0.77 9.45 -8.86
CA ILE A 276 -2.07 9.33 -9.50
C ILE A 276 -2.87 8.29 -8.74
N MET A 277 -3.99 8.73 -8.18
CA MET A 277 -4.92 7.89 -7.45
C MET A 277 -6.20 7.75 -8.24
N SER A 278 -6.66 6.53 -8.42
CA SER A 278 -7.85 6.24 -9.21
C SER A 278 -8.88 5.44 -8.42
N PHE A 279 -10.14 5.82 -8.57
CA PHE A 279 -11.27 5.26 -7.82
C PHE A 279 -12.43 4.93 -8.75
N ALA A 280 -13.11 3.82 -8.46
CA ALA A 280 -14.36 3.46 -9.10
C ALA A 280 -15.41 3.13 -8.02
N ASN A 281 -16.52 3.86 -7.98
CA ASN A 281 -17.55 3.76 -6.93
C ASN A 281 -16.95 3.82 -5.51
N ASN A 282 -16.05 4.77 -5.28
CA ASN A 282 -15.28 4.98 -4.04
C ASN A 282 -14.28 3.87 -3.69
N ILE A 283 -14.11 2.84 -4.52
CA ILE A 283 -13.13 1.78 -4.32
C ILE A 283 -11.81 2.22 -4.95
N HIS A 284 -10.73 2.15 -4.19
CA HIS A 284 -9.38 2.48 -4.68
C HIS A 284 -8.87 1.38 -5.61
N THR A 285 -8.65 1.73 -6.86
CA THR A 285 -8.10 0.84 -7.88
C THR A 285 -6.58 1.03 -7.97
N TYR A 286 -5.85 0.52 -6.99
CA TYR A 286 -4.40 0.76 -6.88
C TYR A 286 -3.57 0.13 -8.01
N GLU A 287 -4.12 -0.83 -8.75
CA GLU A 287 -3.55 -1.33 -10.01
C GLU A 287 -4.05 -0.55 -11.23
N GLY A 288 -4.79 0.55 -11.01
CA GLY A 288 -5.35 1.40 -12.06
C GLY A 288 -6.57 0.81 -12.73
N GLY A 289 -6.61 0.94 -14.04
CA GLY A 289 -7.71 0.44 -14.87
C GLY A 289 -7.98 1.30 -16.08
N THR A 290 -9.14 1.07 -16.71
CA THR A 290 -9.53 1.74 -17.94
C THR A 290 -9.73 3.24 -17.79
N HIS A 291 -10.25 3.72 -16.64
CA HIS A 291 -10.41 5.14 -16.32
C HIS A 291 -9.05 5.86 -16.23
N GLU A 292 -8.10 5.28 -15.52
CA GLU A 292 -6.75 5.83 -15.40
C GLU A 292 -6.01 5.82 -16.74
N SER A 293 -6.16 4.74 -17.52
CA SER A 293 -5.59 4.65 -18.87
C SER A 293 -6.18 5.68 -19.82
N GLY A 294 -7.50 5.93 -19.73
CA GLY A 294 -8.19 7.00 -20.47
C GLY A 294 -7.64 8.38 -20.11
N PHE A 295 -7.53 8.67 -18.83
CA PHE A 295 -6.96 9.91 -18.30
C PHE A 295 -5.52 10.13 -18.79
N LYS A 296 -4.62 9.15 -18.60
CA LYS A 296 -3.20 9.26 -19.00
C LYS A 296 -3.02 9.51 -20.51
N THR A 297 -3.83 8.84 -21.31
CA THR A 297 -3.82 9.03 -22.77
C THR A 297 -4.29 10.42 -23.15
N ALA A 298 -5.41 10.86 -22.60
CA ALA A 298 -6.00 12.16 -22.85
C ALA A 298 -5.10 13.31 -22.40
N LEU A 299 -4.52 13.21 -21.19
CA LEU A 299 -3.59 14.21 -20.63
C LEU A 299 -2.43 14.45 -21.58
N THR A 300 -1.78 13.38 -22.04
CA THR A 300 -0.63 13.46 -22.95
C THR A 300 -1.00 14.11 -24.26
N ARG A 301 -2.12 13.72 -24.85
CA ARG A 301 -2.62 14.27 -26.12
C ARG A 301 -2.98 15.75 -25.99
N VAL A 302 -3.78 16.12 -24.99
CA VAL A 302 -4.26 17.49 -24.80
C VAL A 302 -3.11 18.47 -24.55
N ILE A 303 -2.11 18.09 -23.73
CA ILE A 303 -0.94 18.94 -23.48
C ILE A 303 -0.13 19.18 -24.77
N ASN A 304 0.11 18.13 -25.57
CA ASN A 304 0.82 18.29 -26.85
C ASN A 304 0.05 19.16 -27.83
N ASP A 305 -1.28 18.95 -27.96
CA ASP A 305 -2.14 19.76 -28.84
C ASP A 305 -2.18 21.23 -28.41
N TYR A 306 -2.30 21.47 -27.09
CA TYR A 306 -2.28 22.82 -26.53
C TYR A 306 -0.93 23.49 -26.77
N ALA A 307 0.18 22.80 -26.50
CA ALA A 307 1.54 23.33 -26.67
C ALA A 307 1.79 23.77 -28.13
N ARG A 308 1.32 23.00 -29.12
CA ARG A 308 1.43 23.35 -30.54
C ARG A 308 0.53 24.53 -30.91
N LYS A 309 -0.75 24.50 -30.50
CA LYS A 309 -1.71 25.58 -30.75
C LYS A 309 -1.23 26.93 -30.20
N GLN A 310 -0.60 26.92 -29.02
CA GLN A 310 -0.06 28.11 -28.36
C GLN A 310 1.38 28.46 -28.80
N LYS A 311 1.95 27.70 -29.74
CA LYS A 311 3.32 27.89 -30.27
C LYS A 311 4.41 27.77 -29.16
N LEU A 312 4.13 27.04 -28.10
CA LEU A 312 5.10 26.72 -27.06
C LEU A 312 6.06 25.59 -27.51
N MET A 313 5.65 24.79 -28.49
CA MET A 313 6.44 23.81 -29.22
C MET A 313 6.39 24.12 -30.73
N LYS A 314 7.48 23.82 -31.46
CA LYS A 314 7.51 23.92 -32.93
C LYS A 314 6.78 22.73 -33.56
N GLU A 315 6.33 22.88 -34.80
CA GLU A 315 5.66 21.79 -35.53
C GLU A 315 6.53 20.53 -35.68
N ASN A 316 7.84 20.71 -35.80
CA ASN A 316 8.81 19.63 -36.03
C ASN A 316 9.43 19.12 -34.71
N ASP A 317 9.07 19.65 -33.53
CA ASP A 317 9.55 19.12 -32.26
C ASP A 317 8.86 17.77 -31.98
N ASP A 318 9.60 16.86 -31.37
CA ASP A 318 9.04 15.59 -30.88
C ASP A 318 7.94 15.84 -29.84
N ASN A 319 6.92 15.00 -29.83
CA ASN A 319 5.87 15.06 -28.80
C ASN A 319 6.45 14.76 -27.41
N LEU A 320 5.90 15.43 -26.39
CA LEU A 320 6.10 15.04 -25.01
C LEU A 320 5.54 13.64 -24.80
N THR A 321 6.29 12.80 -24.13
CA THR A 321 5.84 11.44 -23.74
C THR A 321 4.90 11.50 -22.55
N GLY A 322 4.25 10.36 -22.25
CA GLY A 322 3.42 10.25 -21.06
C GLY A 322 4.21 10.50 -19.75
N GLU A 323 5.46 10.08 -19.68
CA GLU A 323 6.34 10.36 -18.51
C GLU A 323 6.61 11.86 -18.39
N ASP A 324 6.95 12.53 -19.49
CA ASP A 324 7.26 13.97 -19.49
C ASP A 324 6.09 14.81 -18.97
N VAL A 325 4.86 14.46 -19.36
CA VAL A 325 3.66 15.22 -18.96
C VAL A 325 3.16 14.86 -17.55
N ARG A 326 3.58 13.75 -17.01
CA ARG A 326 3.18 13.33 -15.64
C ARG A 326 4.22 13.68 -14.58
N GLU A 327 5.41 14.17 -14.94
CA GLU A 327 6.41 14.58 -13.96
C GLU A 327 5.88 15.67 -13.04
N GLY A 328 5.92 15.44 -11.73
CA GLY A 328 5.41 16.34 -10.71
C GLY A 328 3.87 16.41 -10.60
N LEU A 329 3.13 15.55 -11.29
CA LEU A 329 1.67 15.53 -11.27
C LEU A 329 1.13 14.81 -10.04
N THR A 330 0.24 15.46 -9.29
CA THR A 330 -0.69 14.83 -8.35
C THR A 330 -2.08 14.87 -8.96
N ALA A 331 -2.74 13.71 -9.10
CA ALA A 331 -4.08 13.61 -9.66
C ALA A 331 -4.95 12.60 -8.91
N VAL A 332 -6.22 12.94 -8.73
CA VAL A 332 -7.26 12.05 -8.19
C VAL A 332 -8.33 11.91 -9.29
N ILE A 333 -8.61 10.67 -9.65
CA ILE A 333 -9.60 10.30 -10.67
C ILE A 333 -10.68 9.48 -9.98
N SER A 334 -11.91 9.96 -9.97
CA SER A 334 -13.06 9.26 -9.40
C SER A 334 -14.11 9.04 -10.47
N ILE A 335 -14.55 7.80 -10.65
CA ILE A 335 -15.67 7.49 -11.52
C ILE A 335 -16.81 6.85 -10.73
N LYS A 336 -18.04 7.11 -11.19
CA LYS A 336 -19.25 6.44 -10.73
C LYS A 336 -19.86 5.70 -11.91
N HIS A 337 -19.97 4.40 -11.80
CA HIS A 337 -20.46 3.50 -12.84
C HIS A 337 -21.59 2.64 -12.29
N PRO A 338 -22.73 2.44 -13.01
CA PRO A 338 -23.84 1.64 -12.51
C PRO A 338 -23.50 0.13 -12.40
N ASP A 339 -22.59 -0.37 -13.25
CA ASP A 339 -22.17 -1.77 -13.27
C ASP A 339 -20.65 -1.89 -13.49
N PRO A 340 -19.81 -1.55 -12.48
CA PRO A 340 -18.37 -1.63 -12.63
C PRO A 340 -17.88 -3.07 -12.60
N GLN A 341 -16.98 -3.41 -13.52
CA GLN A 341 -16.35 -4.73 -13.64
C GLN A 341 -14.90 -4.62 -13.18
N PHE A 342 -14.57 -5.34 -12.11
CA PHE A 342 -13.21 -5.35 -11.55
C PHE A 342 -12.50 -6.67 -11.88
N GLU A 343 -11.18 -6.59 -11.99
CA GLU A 343 -10.33 -7.77 -12.01
C GLU A 343 -10.19 -8.31 -10.58
N GLY A 344 -10.79 -9.49 -10.31
CA GLY A 344 -10.72 -10.17 -9.01
C GLY A 344 -11.64 -9.62 -7.90
N GLN A 345 -11.71 -10.36 -6.79
CA GLN A 345 -12.57 -10.04 -5.64
C GLN A 345 -12.09 -8.81 -4.86
N THR A 346 -10.79 -8.55 -4.83
CA THR A 346 -10.20 -7.40 -4.14
C THR A 346 -10.40 -6.08 -4.87
N LYS A 347 -11.00 -6.09 -6.06
CA LYS A 347 -11.42 -4.91 -6.83
C LYS A 347 -10.29 -3.92 -7.15
N THR A 348 -9.07 -4.43 -7.34
CA THR A 348 -7.84 -3.63 -7.47
C THR A 348 -7.72 -2.88 -8.78
N LYS A 349 -8.42 -3.35 -9.83
CA LYS A 349 -8.32 -2.83 -11.18
C LYS A 349 -9.67 -2.82 -11.88
N LEU A 350 -10.01 -1.70 -12.52
CA LEU A 350 -11.25 -1.56 -13.30
C LEU A 350 -11.07 -2.06 -14.73
N GLY A 351 -11.98 -2.93 -15.20
CA GLY A 351 -11.92 -3.61 -16.50
C GLY A 351 -12.83 -3.02 -17.59
N ASN A 352 -13.88 -2.26 -17.24
CA ASN A 352 -14.88 -1.74 -18.19
C ASN A 352 -14.25 -0.97 -19.36
N SER A 353 -14.32 -1.48 -20.57
CA SER A 353 -13.68 -0.88 -21.77
C SER A 353 -14.26 0.47 -22.17
N GLU A 354 -15.57 0.68 -22.01
CA GLU A 354 -16.29 1.91 -22.30
C GLU A 354 -15.81 3.08 -21.43
N VAL A 355 -15.43 2.82 -20.18
CA VAL A 355 -14.96 3.84 -19.24
C VAL A 355 -13.71 4.54 -19.76
N ARG A 356 -12.81 3.82 -20.44
CA ARG A 356 -11.62 4.42 -21.06
C ARG A 356 -12.00 5.52 -22.04
N THR A 357 -12.97 5.24 -22.91
CA THR A 357 -13.41 6.17 -23.96
C THR A 357 -14.14 7.37 -23.36
N VAL A 358 -15.02 7.13 -22.40
CA VAL A 358 -15.78 8.19 -21.71
C VAL A 358 -14.82 9.12 -20.95
N THR A 359 -13.89 8.55 -20.17
CA THR A 359 -12.90 9.35 -19.42
C THR A 359 -12.00 10.15 -20.36
N ASP A 360 -11.47 9.53 -21.42
CA ASP A 360 -10.64 10.22 -22.42
C ASP A 360 -11.38 11.41 -23.03
N ARG A 361 -12.63 11.22 -23.44
CA ARG A 361 -13.42 12.25 -24.10
C ARG A 361 -13.76 13.41 -23.17
N LEU A 362 -14.37 13.10 -22.01
CA LEU A 362 -14.79 14.12 -21.04
C LEU A 362 -13.58 14.92 -20.54
N PHE A 363 -12.50 14.22 -20.18
CA PHE A 363 -11.29 14.89 -19.73
C PHE A 363 -10.69 15.78 -20.82
N SER A 364 -10.57 15.29 -22.06
CA SER A 364 -9.98 16.07 -23.15
C SER A 364 -10.76 17.37 -23.43
N GLU A 365 -12.09 17.29 -23.46
CA GLU A 365 -12.94 18.43 -23.72
C GLU A 365 -12.82 19.50 -22.64
N HIS A 366 -12.99 19.08 -21.36
CA HIS A 366 -12.96 20.01 -20.24
C HIS A 366 -11.55 20.55 -19.97
N PHE A 367 -10.52 19.71 -20.10
CA PHE A 367 -9.15 20.13 -19.83
C PHE A 367 -8.62 21.09 -20.92
N MET A 368 -8.93 20.84 -22.20
CA MET A 368 -8.57 21.79 -23.26
C MET A 368 -9.25 23.15 -23.04
N LYS A 369 -10.53 23.15 -22.65
CA LYS A 369 -11.26 24.37 -22.30
C LYS A 369 -10.58 25.10 -21.14
N PHE A 370 -10.26 24.38 -20.04
CA PHE A 370 -9.57 24.94 -18.89
C PHE A 370 -8.24 25.60 -19.28
N LEU A 371 -7.41 24.93 -20.08
CA LEU A 371 -6.11 25.45 -20.52
C LEU A 371 -6.24 26.75 -21.37
N LEU A 372 -7.30 26.84 -22.19
CA LEU A 372 -7.57 28.03 -22.97
C LEU A 372 -8.07 29.20 -22.11
N GLU A 373 -8.84 28.91 -21.07
CA GLU A 373 -9.33 29.90 -20.10
C GLU A 373 -8.24 30.33 -19.10
N ASN A 374 -7.23 29.48 -18.86
CA ASN A 374 -6.13 29.72 -17.91
C ASN A 374 -4.74 29.61 -18.59
N PRO A 375 -4.39 30.50 -19.52
CA PRO A 375 -3.19 30.37 -20.37
C PRO A 375 -1.87 30.43 -19.58
N SER A 376 -1.85 31.08 -18.40
CA SER A 376 -0.69 31.10 -17.51
C SER A 376 -0.41 29.72 -16.94
N VAL A 377 -1.44 29.03 -16.45
CA VAL A 377 -1.36 27.65 -15.92
C VAL A 377 -0.98 26.69 -17.05
N GLY A 378 -1.64 26.82 -18.22
CA GLY A 378 -1.31 25.99 -19.38
C GLY A 378 0.15 26.12 -19.82
N ARG A 379 0.72 27.33 -19.79
CA ARG A 379 2.14 27.55 -20.06
C ARG A 379 3.03 26.86 -19.04
N GLN A 380 2.75 27.01 -17.75
CA GLN A 380 3.54 26.38 -16.67
C GLN A 380 3.55 24.85 -16.79
N ILE A 381 2.40 24.23 -17.11
CA ILE A 381 2.28 22.78 -17.33
C ILE A 381 3.15 22.34 -18.51
N VAL A 382 3.07 23.06 -19.65
CA VAL A 382 3.89 22.72 -20.84
C VAL A 382 5.38 22.91 -20.55
N GLU A 383 5.77 24.00 -19.89
CA GLU A 383 7.17 24.27 -19.52
C GLU A 383 7.75 23.18 -18.60
N LYS A 384 6.94 22.68 -17.64
CA LYS A 384 7.33 21.54 -16.78
C LYS A 384 7.57 20.29 -17.63
N GLY A 385 6.66 19.93 -18.54
CA GLY A 385 6.81 18.79 -19.43
C GLY A 385 8.02 18.93 -20.38
N LEU A 386 8.30 20.13 -20.90
CA LEU A 386 9.49 20.39 -21.72
C LEU A 386 10.80 20.23 -20.94
N LEU A 387 10.80 20.63 -19.67
CA LEU A 387 11.94 20.43 -18.78
C LEU A 387 12.20 18.94 -18.53
N ALA A 388 11.15 18.18 -18.22
CA ALA A 388 11.20 16.74 -18.04
C ALA A 388 11.71 16.02 -19.31
N SER A 389 11.19 16.40 -20.49
CA SER A 389 11.63 15.83 -21.76
C SER A 389 13.12 16.07 -22.03
N ARG A 390 13.63 17.28 -21.74
CA ARG A 390 15.05 17.58 -21.87
C ARG A 390 15.91 16.73 -20.94
N ALA A 391 15.50 16.56 -19.68
CA ALA A 391 16.18 15.72 -18.71
C ALA A 391 16.20 14.25 -19.16
N ARG A 392 15.05 13.70 -19.61
CA ARG A 392 14.94 12.35 -20.14
C ARG A 392 15.85 12.11 -21.37
N LEU A 393 15.85 13.04 -22.32
CA LEU A 393 16.72 12.94 -23.51
C LEU A 393 18.20 13.02 -23.15
N ALA A 394 18.58 13.85 -22.18
CA ALA A 394 19.95 13.92 -21.68
C ALA A 394 20.36 12.59 -21.01
N ALA A 395 19.48 12.03 -20.18
CA ALA A 395 19.66 10.74 -19.55
C ALA A 395 19.81 9.60 -20.58
N LYS A 396 18.97 9.59 -21.64
CA LYS A 396 19.06 8.61 -22.72
C LYS A 396 20.40 8.68 -23.46
N ARG A 397 20.87 9.88 -23.79
CA ARG A 397 22.18 10.08 -24.42
C ARG A 397 23.33 9.59 -23.55
N ALA A 398 23.27 9.89 -22.25
CA ALA A 398 24.28 9.41 -21.29
C ALA A 398 24.33 7.87 -21.24
N ARG A 399 23.16 7.20 -21.23
CA ARG A 399 23.07 5.73 -21.32
C ARG A 399 23.68 5.18 -22.60
N GLU A 400 23.37 5.75 -23.74
CA GLU A 400 23.88 5.29 -25.04
C GLU A 400 25.41 5.38 -25.12
N VAL A 401 25.98 6.48 -24.60
CA VAL A 401 27.44 6.65 -24.51
C VAL A 401 28.07 5.59 -23.60
N THR A 402 27.45 5.32 -22.45
CA THR A 402 27.93 4.29 -21.50
C THR A 402 27.80 2.90 -22.10
N ARG A 403 26.69 2.58 -22.78
CA ARG A 403 26.47 1.29 -23.45
C ARG A 403 27.43 1.04 -24.60
N ARG A 404 27.79 2.08 -25.38
CA ARG A 404 28.81 1.97 -26.42
C ARG A 404 30.20 1.71 -25.86
N LYS A 405 30.54 2.28 -24.70
CA LYS A 405 31.79 2.00 -23.99
C LYS A 405 31.80 0.60 -23.38
N GLY A 406 30.69 0.11 -22.83
CA GLY A 406 30.55 -1.22 -22.23
C GLY A 406 30.40 -2.38 -23.25
N ALA A 407 30.05 -2.11 -24.51
CA ALA A 407 29.97 -3.15 -25.56
C ALA A 407 31.34 -3.74 -25.94
N LEU A 408 32.43 -3.12 -25.47
CA LEU A 408 33.81 -3.60 -25.63
C LEU A 408 34.34 -4.37 -24.40
N GLU A 409 33.58 -4.39 -23.29
CA GLU A 409 33.91 -5.13 -22.07
C GLU A 409 32.93 -6.30 -21.89
N ILE A 410 33.46 -7.51 -21.77
CA ILE A 410 32.72 -8.79 -21.73
C ILE A 410 31.91 -9.01 -20.45
N SER A 411 31.96 -8.09 -19.48
CA SER A 411 31.19 -8.18 -18.22
C SER A 411 30.40 -6.90 -17.97
N ASN A 412 29.07 -6.98 -18.09
CA ASN A 412 28.17 -5.87 -17.82
C ASN A 412 27.91 -5.61 -16.31
N LEU A 413 28.54 -6.38 -15.42
CA LEU A 413 28.35 -6.26 -13.98
C LEU A 413 29.27 -5.22 -13.34
N PRO A 414 28.84 -4.53 -12.28
CA PRO A 414 29.70 -3.58 -11.58
C PRO A 414 30.96 -4.26 -11.06
N GLY A 415 32.15 -3.69 -11.28
CA GLY A 415 33.41 -4.29 -10.84
C GLY A 415 33.52 -4.50 -9.31
N LYS A 416 32.70 -3.79 -8.53
CA LYS A 416 32.62 -3.95 -7.07
C LYS A 416 31.65 -5.04 -6.60
N LEU A 417 30.78 -5.57 -7.48
CA LEU A 417 29.87 -6.67 -7.16
C LEU A 417 30.63 -7.98 -7.01
N ALA A 418 30.53 -8.62 -5.85
CA ALA A 418 30.93 -10.00 -5.67
C ALA A 418 29.69 -10.88 -5.86
N ASP A 419 29.50 -11.37 -7.09
CA ASP A 419 28.31 -12.14 -7.46
C ASP A 419 28.30 -13.56 -6.87
N CYS A 420 27.14 -14.21 -6.85
CA CYS A 420 26.96 -15.61 -6.50
C CYS A 420 27.03 -16.50 -7.75
N SER A 421 27.22 -17.81 -7.56
CA SER A 421 27.35 -18.76 -8.66
C SER A 421 26.01 -19.35 -9.12
N SER A 422 24.96 -19.29 -8.33
CA SER A 422 23.61 -19.75 -8.69
C SER A 422 22.98 -18.77 -9.70
N ASN A 423 22.24 -19.33 -10.66
CA ASN A 423 21.42 -18.58 -11.61
C ASN A 423 19.91 -18.64 -11.29
N ASP A 424 19.55 -19.22 -10.14
CA ASP A 424 18.18 -19.32 -9.69
C ASP A 424 17.82 -18.08 -8.82
N PRO A 425 17.06 -17.11 -9.34
CA PRO A 425 16.77 -15.85 -8.63
C PRO A 425 16.07 -16.05 -7.29
N GLU A 426 15.25 -17.10 -7.16
CA GLU A 426 14.49 -17.38 -5.91
C GLU A 426 15.42 -17.76 -4.76
N LYS A 427 16.57 -18.38 -5.08
CA LYS A 427 17.59 -18.74 -4.09
C LYS A 427 18.59 -17.62 -3.86
N CYS A 428 18.79 -16.76 -4.84
CA CYS A 428 19.83 -15.74 -4.81
C CYS A 428 19.47 -14.52 -3.96
N GLU A 429 20.44 -14.06 -3.19
CA GLU A 429 20.35 -12.94 -2.27
C GLU A 429 21.42 -11.89 -2.60
N LEU A 430 21.04 -10.62 -2.68
CA LEU A 430 21.98 -9.50 -2.84
C LEU A 430 22.05 -8.71 -1.54
N PHE A 431 23.19 -8.74 -0.86
CA PHE A 431 23.47 -7.89 0.29
C PHE A 431 24.07 -6.56 -0.19
N ILE A 432 23.37 -5.49 0.09
CA ILE A 432 23.81 -4.10 -0.13
C ILE A 432 24.44 -3.63 1.17
N VAL A 433 25.78 -3.55 1.17
CA VAL A 433 26.59 -3.38 2.38
C VAL A 433 27.19 -2.00 2.43
N GLU A 434 27.07 -1.33 3.59
CA GLU A 434 27.70 -0.03 3.81
C GLU A 434 29.22 -0.14 3.94
N GLY A 435 29.93 0.57 3.08
CA GLY A 435 31.36 0.71 3.10
C GLY A 435 32.16 -0.49 2.58
N ASP A 436 33.41 -0.24 2.24
CA ASP A 436 34.32 -1.27 1.69
C ASP A 436 34.84 -2.23 2.78
N SER A 437 34.95 -1.79 4.04
CA SER A 437 35.43 -2.61 5.16
C SER A 437 34.45 -3.72 5.48
N ALA A 438 33.19 -3.36 5.80
CA ALA A 438 32.14 -4.35 6.06
C ALA A 438 31.83 -5.18 4.81
N GLY A 439 31.91 -4.57 3.61
CA GLY A 439 31.82 -5.27 2.34
C GLY A 439 32.92 -6.32 2.15
N GLY A 440 34.13 -6.09 2.69
CA GLY A 440 35.25 -7.04 2.71
C GLY A 440 34.95 -8.25 3.59
N SER A 441 34.56 -8.04 4.84
CA SER A 441 34.14 -9.12 5.77
C SER A 441 32.96 -9.92 5.21
N ALA A 442 31.93 -9.23 4.68
CA ALA A 442 30.78 -9.90 4.07
C ALA A 442 31.16 -10.76 2.85
N LYS A 443 32.09 -10.30 2.01
CA LYS A 443 32.61 -11.09 0.86
C LYS A 443 33.34 -12.34 1.30
N GLN A 444 34.02 -12.32 2.44
CA GLN A 444 34.73 -13.47 2.98
C GLN A 444 33.78 -14.45 3.65
N GLY A 445 32.85 -13.95 4.48
CA GLY A 445 31.94 -14.76 5.26
C GLY A 445 30.76 -15.37 4.50
N ARG A 446 30.39 -14.82 3.33
CA ARG A 446 29.19 -15.22 2.58
C ARG A 446 29.18 -16.66 2.06
N ASN A 447 28.04 -17.23 1.84
CA ASN A 447 27.89 -18.39 0.98
C ASN A 447 27.95 -17.96 -0.49
N ARG A 448 29.03 -18.36 -1.18
CA ARG A 448 29.29 -17.96 -2.59
C ARG A 448 28.33 -18.58 -3.58
N GLU A 449 27.58 -19.60 -3.19
CA GLU A 449 26.63 -20.26 -4.07
C GLU A 449 25.42 -19.35 -4.36
N PHE A 450 24.84 -18.72 -3.34
CA PHE A 450 23.58 -17.97 -3.47
C PHE A 450 23.63 -16.53 -2.93
N GLN A 451 24.71 -16.10 -2.27
CA GLN A 451 24.83 -14.75 -1.73
C GLN A 451 25.79 -13.89 -2.55
N ALA A 452 25.29 -12.76 -3.03
CA ALA A 452 26.07 -11.72 -3.70
C ALA A 452 26.25 -10.52 -2.76
N ILE A 453 27.38 -9.81 -2.85
CA ILE A 453 27.71 -8.63 -2.04
C ILE A 453 27.98 -7.45 -2.96
N LEU A 454 27.25 -6.36 -2.72
CA LEU A 454 27.48 -5.07 -3.37
C LEU A 454 27.79 -4.01 -2.30
N PRO A 455 29.05 -3.63 -2.11
CA PRO A 455 29.39 -2.50 -1.26
C PRO A 455 28.94 -1.20 -1.88
N ILE A 456 28.37 -0.31 -1.05
CA ILE A 456 28.05 1.07 -1.41
C ILE A 456 28.93 2.03 -0.61
N ARG A 457 29.44 3.07 -1.27
CA ARG A 457 30.35 4.04 -0.64
C ARG A 457 29.60 5.28 -0.20
N GLY A 458 29.38 5.37 1.13
CA GLY A 458 28.73 6.50 1.75
C GLY A 458 27.25 6.68 1.36
N LYS A 459 26.75 7.88 1.57
CA LYS A 459 25.34 8.23 1.31
C LYS A 459 25.08 8.31 -0.20
N ILE A 460 24.16 7.51 -0.71
CA ILE A 460 23.72 7.62 -2.11
C ILE A 460 22.95 8.92 -2.33
N LEU A 461 22.76 9.31 -3.58
CA LEU A 461 21.97 10.47 -3.94
C LEU A 461 20.55 10.35 -3.42
N ASN A 462 20.03 11.39 -2.77
CA ASN A 462 18.61 11.46 -2.41
C ASN A 462 17.77 11.65 -3.68
N VAL A 463 17.09 10.58 -4.10
CA VAL A 463 16.31 10.56 -5.34
C VAL A 463 15.01 11.34 -5.24
N GLU A 464 14.54 11.66 -4.05
CA GLU A 464 13.37 12.53 -3.84
C GLU A 464 13.62 13.94 -4.39
N LYS A 465 14.88 14.43 -4.29
CA LYS A 465 15.32 15.78 -4.70
C LYS A 465 16.06 15.81 -6.04
N ALA A 466 16.16 14.71 -6.74
CA ALA A 466 17.03 14.61 -7.89
C ALA A 466 16.28 14.33 -9.18
N SER A 467 16.63 15.09 -10.22
CA SER A 467 16.18 14.82 -11.57
C SER A 467 16.78 13.51 -12.13
N MET A 468 16.09 12.88 -13.07
CA MET A 468 16.44 11.59 -13.64
C MET A 468 17.86 11.53 -14.20
N ASP A 469 18.35 12.59 -14.85
CA ASP A 469 19.71 12.69 -15.38
C ASP A 469 20.77 12.60 -14.27
N LYS A 470 20.53 13.23 -13.11
CA LYS A 470 21.41 13.18 -11.94
C LYS A 470 21.40 11.78 -11.30
N ILE A 471 20.23 11.15 -11.20
CA ILE A 471 20.07 9.79 -10.67
C ILE A 471 20.90 8.80 -11.51
N LEU A 472 20.78 8.87 -12.83
CA LEU A 472 21.51 8.00 -13.74
C LEU A 472 23.00 8.36 -13.86
N ALA A 473 23.40 9.58 -13.54
CA ALA A 473 24.79 9.96 -13.44
C ALA A 473 25.49 9.41 -12.18
N ASN A 474 24.71 9.09 -11.12
CA ASN A 474 25.24 8.57 -9.86
C ASN A 474 25.74 7.13 -10.04
N GLU A 475 27.00 6.89 -9.71
CA GLU A 475 27.67 5.58 -9.92
C GLU A 475 27.11 4.48 -9.01
N GLU A 476 26.78 4.81 -7.75
CA GLU A 476 26.24 3.86 -6.79
C GLU A 476 24.86 3.35 -7.23
N ILE A 477 23.98 4.26 -7.66
CA ILE A 477 22.63 3.94 -8.14
C ILE A 477 22.70 3.12 -9.43
N ARG A 478 23.59 3.49 -10.38
CA ARG A 478 23.80 2.70 -11.61
C ARG A 478 24.28 1.30 -11.30
N SER A 479 25.17 1.16 -10.31
CA SER A 479 25.67 -0.14 -9.89
C SER A 479 24.56 -1.02 -9.33
N LEU A 480 23.65 -0.45 -8.55
CA LEU A 480 22.46 -1.15 -8.04
C LEU A 480 21.56 -1.63 -9.17
N PHE A 481 21.16 -0.75 -10.10
CA PHE A 481 20.32 -1.13 -11.24
C PHE A 481 20.95 -2.22 -12.11
N THR A 482 22.26 -2.10 -12.37
CA THR A 482 22.99 -3.08 -13.17
C THR A 482 23.09 -4.43 -12.46
N ALA A 483 23.35 -4.45 -11.15
CA ALA A 483 23.41 -5.67 -10.36
C ALA A 483 22.07 -6.42 -10.35
N MET A 484 20.95 -5.68 -10.22
CA MET A 484 19.62 -6.27 -10.15
C MET A 484 19.09 -6.81 -11.48
N GLY A 485 19.47 -6.21 -12.60
CA GLY A 485 19.10 -6.68 -13.93
C GLY A 485 17.68 -6.35 -14.37
N THR A 486 16.87 -5.66 -13.53
CA THR A 486 15.44 -5.35 -13.77
C THR A 486 15.20 -4.25 -14.79
N GLY A 487 16.22 -3.53 -15.22
CA GLY A 487 16.04 -2.30 -15.97
C GLY A 487 15.65 -1.12 -15.06
N PHE A 488 15.10 -0.07 -15.65
CA PHE A 488 14.80 1.17 -14.95
C PHE A 488 13.72 1.98 -15.70
N GLY A 489 12.79 2.64 -14.97
CA GLY A 489 11.71 3.44 -15.56
C GLY A 489 10.74 2.58 -16.39
N GLU A 490 10.47 2.98 -17.63
CA GLU A 490 9.58 2.23 -18.54
C GLU A 490 10.11 0.83 -18.91
N ASP A 491 11.44 0.62 -18.86
CA ASP A 491 12.08 -0.67 -19.13
C ASP A 491 12.13 -1.57 -17.89
N PHE A 492 11.55 -1.15 -16.77
CA PHE A 492 11.58 -1.91 -15.53
C PHE A 492 10.71 -3.17 -15.63
N ASP A 493 11.32 -4.32 -15.35
CA ASP A 493 10.66 -5.62 -15.41
C ASP A 493 11.11 -6.47 -14.21
N VAL A 494 10.22 -6.64 -13.25
CA VAL A 494 10.49 -7.40 -12.01
C VAL A 494 10.81 -8.87 -12.31
N SER A 495 10.26 -9.44 -13.38
CA SER A 495 10.52 -10.83 -13.76
C SER A 495 11.99 -11.09 -14.14
N LYS A 496 12.75 -10.03 -14.47
CA LYS A 496 14.17 -10.07 -14.77
C LYS A 496 15.06 -9.89 -13.54
N ALA A 497 14.48 -9.77 -12.35
CA ALA A 497 15.25 -9.64 -11.11
C ALA A 497 16.20 -10.83 -10.94
N ARG A 498 17.49 -10.55 -10.76
CA ARG A 498 18.53 -11.58 -10.57
C ARG A 498 18.54 -12.15 -9.15
N TYR A 499 17.94 -11.44 -8.20
CA TYR A 499 17.88 -11.79 -6.79
C TYR A 499 16.47 -11.52 -6.27
N HIS A 500 15.84 -12.52 -5.64
CA HIS A 500 14.53 -12.35 -4.98
C HIS A 500 14.66 -11.96 -3.51
N LYS A 501 15.88 -11.72 -3.01
CA LYS A 501 16.13 -11.11 -1.71
C LYS A 501 17.20 -10.03 -1.83
N LEU A 502 16.79 -8.80 -1.60
CA LEU A 502 17.63 -7.61 -1.54
C LEU A 502 17.76 -7.20 -0.08
N VAL A 503 18.90 -7.47 0.51
CA VAL A 503 19.12 -7.27 1.94
C VAL A 503 19.93 -6.00 2.17
N ILE A 504 19.31 -4.98 2.74
CA ILE A 504 20.00 -3.76 3.18
C ILE A 504 20.74 -4.06 4.48
N MET A 505 22.04 -3.91 4.48
CA MET A 505 22.91 -4.18 5.62
C MET A 505 23.80 -2.96 5.88
N THR A 506 23.36 -2.12 6.81
CA THR A 506 23.99 -0.85 7.20
C THR A 506 24.41 -0.88 8.66
N ASP A 507 25.32 0.01 9.04
CA ASP A 507 25.75 0.18 10.43
C ASP A 507 24.59 0.58 11.34
N ALA A 508 24.71 0.28 12.64
CA ALA A 508 23.69 0.57 13.64
C ALA A 508 23.84 2.00 14.21
N ASP A 509 24.28 2.93 13.39
CA ASP A 509 24.46 4.35 13.74
C ASP A 509 23.51 5.27 12.94
N VAL A 510 23.63 6.57 13.16
CA VAL A 510 22.80 7.58 12.48
C VAL A 510 23.04 7.65 10.97
N ASP A 511 24.28 7.41 10.53
CA ASP A 511 24.65 7.42 9.11
C ASP A 511 24.11 6.19 8.39
N GLY A 512 24.22 5.00 9.02
CA GLY A 512 23.63 3.77 8.50
C GLY A 512 22.10 3.83 8.43
N ALA A 513 21.45 4.44 9.42
CA ALA A 513 20.01 4.70 9.39
C ALA A 513 19.62 5.61 8.21
N HIS A 514 20.43 6.65 7.93
CA HIS A 514 20.20 7.54 6.80
C HIS A 514 20.42 6.84 5.46
N ILE A 515 21.48 6.04 5.31
CA ILE A 515 21.76 5.25 4.10
C ILE A 515 20.60 4.28 3.82
N ARG A 516 20.12 3.60 4.85
CA ARG A 516 18.93 2.73 4.75
C ARG A 516 17.72 3.48 4.25
N THR A 517 17.44 4.68 4.79
CA THR A 517 16.31 5.52 4.34
C THR A 517 16.47 5.95 2.88
N LEU A 518 17.68 6.33 2.44
CA LEU A 518 17.97 6.67 1.04
C LEU A 518 17.73 5.49 0.10
N LEU A 519 18.15 4.29 0.49
CA LEU A 519 17.91 3.07 -0.29
C LEU A 519 16.41 2.71 -0.36
N LEU A 520 15.69 2.83 0.76
CA LEU A 520 14.23 2.63 0.78
C LEU A 520 13.52 3.63 -0.11
N THR A 521 13.94 4.91 -0.09
CA THR A 521 13.42 5.95 -0.98
C THR A 521 13.65 5.58 -2.45
N LEU A 522 14.84 5.10 -2.80
CA LEU A 522 15.17 4.65 -4.16
C LEU A 522 14.27 3.49 -4.60
N PHE A 523 14.12 2.46 -3.75
CA PHE A 523 13.31 1.30 -4.07
C PHE A 523 11.83 1.67 -4.18
N TYR A 524 11.32 2.47 -3.27
CA TYR A 524 9.92 2.90 -3.31
C TYR A 524 9.61 3.75 -4.55
N ARG A 525 10.47 4.72 -4.89
CA ARG A 525 10.22 5.67 -5.99
C ARG A 525 10.45 5.10 -7.38
N TYR A 526 11.46 4.24 -7.54
CA TYR A 526 11.90 3.80 -8.87
C TYR A 526 11.82 2.29 -9.11
N MET A 527 11.56 1.50 -8.08
CA MET A 527 11.56 0.05 -8.13
C MET A 527 10.43 -0.53 -7.27
N ARG A 528 9.33 0.17 -7.17
CA ARG A 528 8.19 -0.19 -6.33
C ARG A 528 7.72 -1.64 -6.50
N PRO A 529 7.62 -2.22 -7.73
CA PRO A 529 7.22 -3.61 -7.89
C PRO A 529 8.12 -4.63 -7.16
N ILE A 530 9.39 -4.28 -6.87
CA ILE A 530 10.29 -5.14 -6.07
C ILE A 530 9.86 -5.15 -4.60
N VAL A 531 9.42 -4.00 -4.08
CA VAL A 531 8.92 -3.88 -2.71
C VAL A 531 7.60 -4.64 -2.59
N GLU A 532 6.70 -4.46 -3.55
CA GLU A 532 5.40 -5.14 -3.62
C GLU A 532 5.54 -6.66 -3.78
N ALA A 533 6.54 -7.14 -4.56
CA ALA A 533 6.89 -8.55 -4.64
C ALA A 533 7.51 -9.10 -3.33
N GLY A 534 7.83 -8.20 -2.38
CA GLY A 534 8.40 -8.55 -1.08
C GLY A 534 9.85 -9.01 -1.15
N TYR A 535 10.62 -8.49 -2.10
CA TYR A 535 12.03 -8.84 -2.27
C TYR A 535 12.97 -8.00 -1.42
N VAL A 536 12.51 -6.93 -0.75
CA VAL A 536 13.34 -6.02 0.03
C VAL A 536 13.33 -6.41 1.51
N TYR A 537 14.52 -6.54 2.08
CA TYR A 537 14.73 -6.89 3.48
C TYR A 537 15.75 -5.96 4.14
N ILE A 538 15.63 -5.80 5.46
CA ILE A 538 16.59 -5.09 6.30
C ILE A 538 17.23 -6.12 7.22
N ALA A 539 18.55 -6.27 7.15
CA ALA A 539 19.30 -7.11 8.08
C ALA A 539 19.25 -6.52 9.49
N GLN A 540 19.15 -7.39 10.49
CA GLN A 540 19.15 -7.03 11.90
C GLN A 540 20.37 -7.68 12.59
N PRO A 541 21.58 -7.09 12.48
CA PRO A 541 22.74 -7.57 13.18
C PRO A 541 22.57 -7.40 14.71
N PRO A 542 23.26 -8.20 15.54
CA PRO A 542 23.16 -8.09 16.99
C PRO A 542 23.75 -6.76 17.49
N LEU A 543 23.12 -6.20 18.53
CA LEU A 543 23.60 -4.99 19.22
C LEU A 543 24.73 -5.26 20.20
N TYR A 544 24.68 -6.43 20.89
CA TYR A 544 25.65 -6.80 21.91
C TYR A 544 26.16 -8.22 21.70
N GLY A 545 27.44 -8.42 22.01
CA GLY A 545 28.04 -9.73 22.19
C GLY A 545 28.55 -9.87 23.63
N VAL A 546 28.07 -10.88 24.35
CA VAL A 546 28.55 -11.21 25.70
C VAL A 546 29.50 -12.38 25.58
N LYS A 547 30.80 -12.09 25.74
CA LYS A 547 31.85 -13.10 25.62
C LYS A 547 32.23 -13.65 27.00
N GLN A 548 32.20 -14.96 27.15
CA GLN A 548 32.70 -15.65 28.31
C GLN A 548 33.58 -16.83 27.89
N GLY A 549 34.87 -16.72 28.12
CA GLY A 549 35.85 -17.70 27.65
C GLY A 549 35.88 -17.78 26.11
N LYS A 550 35.52 -18.93 25.54
CA LYS A 550 35.41 -19.13 24.10
C LYS A 550 34.01 -18.92 23.53
N ASN A 551 33.01 -18.83 24.41
CA ASN A 551 31.61 -18.68 23.98
C ASN A 551 31.23 -17.21 23.86
N ILE A 552 30.47 -16.87 22.83
CA ILE A 552 29.87 -15.54 22.62
C ILE A 552 28.36 -15.74 22.52
N THR A 553 27.60 -15.01 23.34
CA THR A 553 26.14 -14.93 23.26
C THR A 553 25.79 -13.60 22.62
N TYR A 554 25.10 -13.65 21.49
CA TYR A 554 24.68 -12.46 20.75
C TYR A 554 23.26 -12.05 21.16
N LEU A 555 23.06 -10.75 21.35
CA LEU A 555 21.76 -10.16 21.70
C LEU A 555 21.27 -9.31 20.53
N GLN A 556 20.09 -9.65 20.06
CA GLN A 556 19.47 -9.01 18.90
C GLN A 556 18.91 -7.61 19.26
N PRO A 557 18.77 -6.70 18.28
CA PRO A 557 18.12 -5.43 18.50
C PRO A 557 16.64 -5.63 18.88
N GLY A 558 16.21 -5.00 19.99
CA GLY A 558 14.83 -5.08 20.48
C GLY A 558 14.54 -4.01 21.52
N LYS A 559 13.24 -3.78 21.81
CA LYS A 559 12.79 -2.78 22.82
C LYS A 559 13.40 -2.99 24.21
N ASN A 560 13.78 -4.23 24.54
CA ASN A 560 14.28 -4.64 25.86
C ASN A 560 15.74 -5.13 25.84
N ALA A 561 16.51 -4.82 24.78
CA ALA A 561 17.87 -5.33 24.61
C ALA A 561 18.81 -5.04 25.80
N GLU A 562 18.66 -3.91 26.49
CA GLU A 562 19.44 -3.59 27.68
C GLU A 562 19.03 -4.42 28.91
N GLU A 563 17.75 -4.74 29.06
CA GLU A 563 17.27 -5.59 30.14
C GLU A 563 17.67 -7.04 29.91
N GLU A 564 17.58 -7.52 28.67
CA GLU A 564 18.07 -8.83 28.25
C GLU A 564 19.58 -8.95 28.49
N LEU A 565 20.35 -7.89 28.17
CA LEU A 565 21.78 -7.86 28.44
C LEU A 565 22.07 -8.04 29.93
N LYS A 566 21.35 -7.32 30.80
CA LYS A 566 21.50 -7.46 32.28
C LYS A 566 21.17 -8.86 32.75
N GLN A 567 20.09 -9.47 32.22
CA GLN A 567 19.68 -10.84 32.58
C GLN A 567 20.72 -11.87 32.13
N VAL A 568 21.22 -11.75 30.87
CA VAL A 568 22.24 -12.66 30.36
C VAL A 568 23.53 -12.56 31.18
N VAL A 569 24.02 -11.33 31.44
CA VAL A 569 25.23 -11.15 32.27
C VAL A 569 25.04 -11.68 33.67
N ALA A 570 23.86 -11.53 34.30
CA ALA A 570 23.55 -12.04 35.63
C ALA A 570 23.42 -13.56 35.67
N SER A 571 23.04 -14.21 34.58
CA SER A 571 22.92 -15.69 34.48
C SER A 571 24.24 -16.40 34.25
N LEU A 572 25.29 -15.68 33.86
CA LEU A 572 26.60 -16.26 33.57
C LEU A 572 27.45 -16.44 34.83
N PRO A 573 28.31 -17.49 34.92
CA PRO A 573 29.22 -17.69 36.01
C PRO A 573 30.18 -16.51 36.24
N ALA A 574 30.52 -16.25 37.52
CA ALA A 574 31.43 -15.14 37.86
C ALA A 574 32.88 -15.31 37.33
N SER A 575 33.28 -16.53 36.98
CA SER A 575 34.61 -16.83 36.45
C SER A 575 34.54 -17.80 35.26
N PRO A 576 35.17 -17.46 34.11
CA PRO A 576 35.79 -16.16 33.83
C PRO A 576 34.76 -15.02 33.71
N LYS A 577 35.15 -13.82 34.11
CA LYS A 577 34.27 -12.65 34.09
C LYS A 577 33.78 -12.41 32.66
N PRO A 578 32.46 -12.29 32.43
CA PRO A 578 31.93 -11.98 31.10
C PRO A 578 32.37 -10.56 30.64
N SER A 579 32.72 -10.43 29.37
CA SER A 579 32.97 -9.14 28.73
C SER A 579 31.85 -8.82 27.74
N VAL A 580 31.35 -7.59 27.82
CA VAL A 580 30.28 -7.11 26.92
C VAL A 580 30.92 -6.26 25.85
N GLN A 581 30.63 -6.57 24.59
CA GLN A 581 30.95 -5.74 23.43
C GLN A 581 29.65 -5.22 22.83
N ARG A 582 29.56 -3.90 22.62
CA ARG A 582 28.49 -3.28 21.85
C ARG A 582 29.00 -3.09 20.42
N TYR A 583 28.27 -3.61 19.46
CA TYR A 583 28.57 -3.42 18.05
C TYR A 583 27.90 -2.13 17.55
N LYS A 584 28.68 -1.15 17.13
CA LYS A 584 28.19 0.11 16.52
C LYS A 584 28.18 0.04 15.00
N GLY A 585 29.08 -0.77 14.42
CA GLY A 585 29.19 -0.93 13.00
C GLY A 585 29.52 -2.37 12.58
N LEU A 586 29.14 -2.72 11.38
CA LEU A 586 29.41 -4.03 10.76
C LEU A 586 30.90 -4.32 10.59
N GLY A 587 31.71 -3.25 10.44
CA GLY A 587 33.17 -3.35 10.33
C GLY A 587 33.86 -3.78 11.64
N GLU A 588 33.15 -3.82 12.77
CA GLU A 588 33.64 -4.33 14.06
C GLU A 588 33.52 -5.86 14.17
N MET A 589 32.79 -6.49 13.23
CA MET A 589 32.62 -7.93 13.15
C MET A 589 33.62 -8.52 12.15
N ASP A 590 34.21 -9.66 12.55
CA ASP A 590 34.94 -10.47 11.59
C ASP A 590 33.98 -11.24 10.66
N ASP A 591 34.52 -11.89 9.65
CA ASP A 591 33.77 -12.62 8.63
C ASP A 591 32.94 -13.78 9.19
N HIS A 592 33.45 -14.46 10.22
CA HIS A 592 32.76 -15.56 10.89
C HIS A 592 31.59 -15.05 11.74
N GLN A 593 31.82 -13.99 12.52
CA GLN A 593 30.77 -13.35 13.33
C GLN A 593 29.64 -12.80 12.45
N LEU A 594 30.00 -12.15 11.34
CA LEU A 594 29.02 -11.60 10.42
C LEU A 594 28.18 -12.70 9.74
N TRP A 595 28.82 -13.83 9.40
CA TRP A 595 28.13 -15.01 8.91
C TRP A 595 27.13 -15.54 9.94
N GLU A 596 27.62 -15.94 11.11
CA GLU A 596 26.82 -16.62 12.14
C GLU A 596 25.61 -15.80 12.60
N THR A 597 25.74 -14.46 12.65
CA THR A 597 24.70 -13.60 13.26
C THR A 597 23.76 -12.97 12.24
N THR A 598 24.25 -12.70 11.02
CA THR A 598 23.54 -11.80 10.09
C THR A 598 23.32 -12.40 8.70
N MET A 599 24.17 -13.32 8.25
CA MET A 599 24.11 -13.83 6.88
C MET A 599 23.66 -15.28 6.77
N ASP A 600 23.87 -16.10 7.81
CA ASP A 600 23.44 -17.51 7.81
C ASP A 600 21.91 -17.61 7.81
N PRO A 601 21.30 -18.23 6.79
CA PRO A 601 19.84 -18.39 6.70
C PRO A 601 19.20 -19.08 7.93
N SER A 602 19.96 -19.89 8.65
CA SER A 602 19.49 -20.66 9.81
C SER A 602 19.33 -19.81 11.08
N ASN A 603 20.12 -18.74 11.21
CA ASN A 603 20.26 -18.01 12.47
C ASN A 603 19.94 -16.50 12.36
N ARG A 604 20.00 -15.96 11.15
CA ARG A 604 19.83 -14.51 10.91
C ARG A 604 18.42 -14.02 11.15
N MET A 605 18.31 -12.76 11.57
CA MET A 605 17.06 -12.03 11.61
C MET A 605 17.04 -10.97 10.50
N MET A 606 15.92 -10.90 9.80
CA MET A 606 15.67 -9.90 8.76
C MET A 606 14.23 -9.39 8.87
N ALA A 607 14.05 -8.08 8.75
CA ALA A 607 12.72 -7.49 8.60
C ALA A 607 12.40 -7.35 7.10
N ARG A 608 11.27 -7.92 6.67
CA ARG A 608 10.75 -7.72 5.32
C ARG A 608 10.13 -6.33 5.23
N VAL A 609 10.42 -5.62 4.15
CA VAL A 609 9.81 -4.32 3.86
C VAL A 609 8.52 -4.54 3.09
N SER A 610 7.42 -4.00 3.60
CA SER A 610 6.11 -3.96 2.94
C SER A 610 5.63 -2.52 2.83
N VAL A 611 4.71 -2.28 1.91
CA VAL A 611 3.99 -1.00 1.78
C VAL A 611 2.53 -1.32 2.00
N ASP A 612 2.06 -1.13 3.21
CA ASP A 612 0.67 -1.41 3.60
C ASP A 612 -0.27 -0.28 3.18
N ASP A 613 0.24 0.96 3.19
CA ASP A 613 -0.47 2.17 2.76
C ASP A 613 0.46 3.01 1.86
N ALA A 614 0.15 3.02 0.57
CA ALA A 614 0.95 3.75 -0.41
C ALA A 614 0.87 5.27 -0.25
N ILE A 615 -0.26 5.79 0.27
CA ILE A 615 -0.46 7.22 0.48
C ILE A 615 0.35 7.69 1.68
N ALA A 616 0.23 6.98 2.80
CA ALA A 616 1.01 7.28 3.99
C ALA A 616 2.51 7.16 3.71
N ALA A 617 2.94 6.15 2.95
CA ALA A 617 4.32 6.00 2.53
C ALA A 617 4.80 7.17 1.66
N ASP A 618 4.01 7.61 0.66
CA ASP A 618 4.33 8.77 -0.18
C ASP A 618 4.53 10.03 0.67
N GLN A 619 3.60 10.30 1.58
CA GLN A 619 3.67 11.47 2.48
C GLN A 619 4.88 11.42 3.42
N ILE A 620 5.22 10.23 3.95
CA ILE A 620 6.38 10.05 4.83
C ILE A 620 7.68 10.28 4.04
N PHE A 621 7.82 9.71 2.84
CA PHE A 621 9.01 9.93 2.02
C PHE A 621 9.15 11.39 1.63
N GLU A 622 8.07 12.07 1.21
CA GLU A 622 8.08 13.49 0.90
C GLU A 622 8.46 14.33 2.13
N MET A 623 7.86 14.06 3.28
CA MET A 623 8.12 14.79 4.52
C MET A 623 9.56 14.63 5.01
N LEU A 624 10.08 13.39 5.01
CA LEU A 624 11.41 13.09 5.53
C LEU A 624 12.53 13.41 4.54
N MET A 625 12.31 13.19 3.24
CA MET A 625 13.33 13.23 2.20
C MET A 625 13.13 14.36 1.20
N GLY A 626 11.97 15.03 1.20
CA GLY A 626 11.62 16.15 0.33
C GLY A 626 12.40 17.44 0.63
N ASP A 627 12.18 18.49 -0.16
CA ASP A 627 12.93 19.74 -0.09
C ASP A 627 12.55 20.62 1.11
N ARG A 628 11.30 20.56 1.56
CA ARG A 628 10.81 21.39 2.68
C ARG A 628 11.35 20.92 4.02
N VAL A 629 11.89 21.86 4.79
CA VAL A 629 12.50 21.59 6.10
C VAL A 629 11.45 21.57 7.21
N GLU A 630 10.44 22.44 7.12
CA GLU A 630 9.45 22.67 8.17
C GLU A 630 8.64 21.40 8.52
N PRO A 631 8.10 20.62 7.56
CA PRO A 631 7.38 19.39 7.88
C PRO A 631 8.26 18.35 8.57
N ARG A 632 9.54 18.24 8.14
CA ARG A 632 10.51 17.33 8.76
C ARG A 632 10.84 17.74 10.18
N ARG A 633 11.00 19.04 10.44
CA ARG A 633 11.24 19.57 11.79
C ARG A 633 10.06 19.27 12.70
N ALA A 634 8.84 19.57 12.26
CA ALA A 634 7.62 19.30 13.02
C ALA A 634 7.51 17.81 13.38
N PHE A 635 7.75 16.92 12.41
CA PHE A 635 7.75 15.48 12.65
C PHE A 635 8.78 15.04 13.70
N ILE A 636 10.01 15.60 13.64
CA ILE A 636 11.05 15.28 14.61
C ILE A 636 10.66 15.79 16.01
N GLU A 637 10.11 16.99 16.13
CA GLU A 637 9.66 17.57 17.40
C GLU A 637 8.51 16.77 18.00
N GLU A 638 7.51 16.39 17.21
CA GLU A 638 6.37 15.59 17.65
C GLU A 638 6.77 14.18 18.10
N ASN A 639 7.76 13.57 17.45
CA ASN A 639 8.20 12.21 17.74
C ASN A 639 9.43 12.10 18.63
N ALA A 640 9.96 13.22 19.11
CA ALA A 640 11.19 13.26 19.94
C ALA A 640 11.09 12.41 21.22
N HIS A 641 9.90 12.27 21.79
CA HIS A 641 9.66 11.48 23.00
C HIS A 641 9.80 9.96 22.80
N TYR A 642 9.74 9.46 21.55
CA TYR A 642 9.99 8.05 21.24
C TYR A 642 11.48 7.71 21.16
N VAL A 643 12.35 8.70 21.05
CA VAL A 643 13.81 8.48 20.97
C VAL A 643 14.35 8.12 22.35
N LYS A 644 14.72 6.86 22.54
CA LYS A 644 15.25 6.35 23.81
C LYS A 644 16.78 6.40 23.90
N ASN A 645 17.50 6.38 22.78
CA ASN A 645 18.94 6.34 22.69
C ASN A 645 19.43 7.42 21.73
N LEU A 646 19.79 8.57 22.26
CA LEU A 646 20.58 9.57 21.52
C LEU A 646 22.05 9.13 21.58
N ASP A 647 22.64 8.87 20.43
CA ASP A 647 24.09 8.67 20.29
C ASP A 647 24.73 10.08 20.31
N ILE A 648 24.95 10.61 21.54
CA ILE A 648 25.58 11.92 21.78
C ILE A 648 27.05 11.68 22.06
#